data_339fd7cf1ea966856ff9e20ad75b22f1
#
_entry.id   339fd7cf1ea966856ff9e20ad75b22f1
#
_cell.length_a   1.000
_cell.length_b   1.000
_cell.length_c   1.000
_cell.angle_alpha   90.00
_cell.angle_beta   90.00
_cell.angle_gamma   90.00
#
_symmetry.space_group_name_H-M   'P 1'
#
loop_
_entity.id
_entity.type
_entity.pdbx_description
1 polymer ?
#
loop_
_entity_poly.entity_id
_entity_poly.type
_entity_poly.pdbx_seq_one_letter_code
_entity_poly.pdbx_strand_id
1 'polypeptide(L)'
;MYVFNRITVNPQLPKRIGKLSEISNNLWWSWNTEFLRLFQRIDRDLWEQSNKNPVKFLKHVSQEKLEEAAKDTSFLKEYDKIVSNFEGYMNSKNTWFAKKYPEEKNDLIAYFSAEYGLDETIPIYSGGLGILSGDHLKSASDLGIPLVAVGLLYKNGYFNQKIDGNGRQKTEYNNIDLYDLPINPVKDEKGEDLIIFVKFPKRRLYLKVWRINVGRIKLYLLDSDIEKNNPEDRDVTLKLYGGDQEMRIRQEIVLGQAGVNLLTKYLGLKPTVYHMNEGHSAFLNLEIIKNIIKEKQVSFEVAKDIASSKTVFTTHTPVPAGNDIFPIDLVEKYFKDFWPRLGLTREEFLMLGMKPAKELDTGFNMGILALKIAGKKNGVSKLHGAVSRELFGDVWPNIAANESPIGYVTNGIHTCSWLAPKMKELYNQYLMPYWQDNIHQDQTWEKINNIPNDKLWSVHNERKVKLLKLVKENTINRLRREGYRYEEIIDLVSKLNPNALTIGFARRFATYKRATLIFKDLERITQILNNSEKPVQLIFAGKAHPQDKEGQDLIKYIHQVSMMPQFKGKIFLLENYNIAMSRYLISGVDVWLNNPRRPMEASGTSGQKASVNGVINFSVLDGWWAEGYNQKNGWTIGTNAEYNSYEEQDQADSQSIYKTLEEKIIPLYYEKDKDGMSEKWLNIMKNSIITTGGKYSTSRMLTDYVNQLYMPLCKLTKKYYEDIDNVAEYNAWKKDITMNWKDIKINQVNNLDNITIDAGNNIEVACEVELPNINVENITVEAYYGKILENGVVENVSIIPMTLSDSDEDERKYYFTTKIELTTGGNYGYTFRVMPKHEMLLEPANMNLIKWITK
;
A
#
# COMPACT_ATOMS: atom_id res chain seq x y z
N MET A 1 1.00 -28.25 47.22
CA MET A 1 1.28 -27.31 46.09
C MET A 1 2.60 -26.62 46.42
N TYR A 2 3.65 -26.83 45.66
CA TYR A 2 4.94 -26.18 45.89
C TYR A 2 4.87 -24.73 45.44
N VAL A 3 5.39 -23.80 46.23
CA VAL A 3 5.51 -22.38 45.85
C VAL A 3 6.91 -22.18 45.29
N PHE A 4 6.99 -21.79 44.00
CA PHE A 4 8.26 -21.46 43.39
C PHE A 4 8.48 -19.95 43.40
N ASN A 5 9.62 -19.49 43.87
CA ASN A 5 10.06 -18.12 43.68
C ASN A 5 10.56 -17.95 42.25
N ARG A 6 10.08 -16.92 41.55
CA ARG A 6 10.48 -16.63 40.17
C ARG A 6 11.75 -15.77 40.18
N ILE A 7 12.79 -16.26 39.52
CA ILE A 7 14.04 -15.51 39.27
C ILE A 7 14.21 -15.42 37.75
N THR A 8 14.47 -14.23 37.26
CA THR A 8 14.80 -13.99 35.85
C THR A 8 16.31 -13.78 35.72
N VAL A 9 16.98 -14.60 34.94
CA VAL A 9 18.41 -14.50 34.66
C VAL A 9 18.56 -14.12 33.19
N ASN A 10 19.20 -12.98 32.92
CA ASN A 10 19.50 -12.51 31.58
C ASN A 10 20.98 -12.72 31.27
N PRO A 11 21.32 -13.31 30.12
CA PRO A 11 22.72 -13.40 29.68
C PRO A 11 23.31 -11.98 29.50
N GLN A 12 24.59 -11.84 29.79
CA GLN A 12 25.32 -10.59 29.55
C GLN A 12 26.17 -10.70 28.30
N LEU A 13 25.93 -9.80 27.34
CA LEU A 13 26.74 -9.76 26.15
C LEU A 13 28.16 -9.33 26.47
N PRO A 14 29.18 -10.12 26.10
CA PRO A 14 30.57 -9.69 26.17
C PRO A 14 30.79 -8.37 25.42
N LYS A 15 31.56 -7.46 25.98
CA LYS A 15 31.80 -6.11 25.38
C LYS A 15 32.19 -6.19 23.91
N ARG A 16 32.97 -7.20 23.52
CA ARG A 16 33.50 -7.40 22.16
C ARG A 16 32.40 -7.59 21.13
N ILE A 17 31.26 -8.18 21.54
CA ILE A 17 30.10 -8.45 20.66
C ILE A 17 28.84 -7.68 21.10
N GLY A 18 28.99 -6.63 21.86
CA GLY A 18 27.88 -5.84 22.43
C GLY A 18 26.92 -5.22 21.40
N LYS A 19 27.37 -4.93 20.17
CA LYS A 19 26.53 -4.42 19.09
C LYS A 19 25.44 -5.40 18.63
N LEU A 20 25.54 -6.69 18.98
CA LEU A 20 24.46 -7.66 18.68
C LEU A 20 23.11 -7.18 19.25
N SER A 21 23.09 -6.61 20.47
CA SER A 21 21.86 -6.09 21.09
C SER A 21 21.29 -4.90 20.31
N GLU A 22 22.14 -3.94 19.93
CA GLU A 22 21.70 -2.76 19.17
C GLU A 22 21.09 -3.14 17.83
N ILE A 23 21.79 -4.00 17.07
CA ILE A 23 21.34 -4.42 15.74
C ILE A 23 20.08 -5.28 15.86
N SER A 24 19.97 -6.16 16.87
CA SER A 24 18.78 -6.98 17.12
C SER A 24 17.52 -6.14 17.37
N ASN A 25 17.67 -4.95 17.95
CA ASN A 25 16.59 -4.00 18.21
C ASN A 25 16.33 -3.02 17.04
N ASN A 26 16.95 -3.26 15.89
CA ASN A 26 16.72 -2.48 14.68
C ASN A 26 16.39 -3.43 13.53
N LEU A 27 15.21 -3.28 12.96
CA LEU A 27 14.73 -4.16 11.88
C LEU A 27 15.53 -4.08 10.57
N TRP A 28 16.61 -3.31 10.51
CA TRP A 28 17.56 -3.33 9.40
C TRP A 28 17.98 -4.76 9.01
N TRP A 29 18.12 -5.65 9.99
CA TRP A 29 18.45 -7.04 9.78
C TRP A 29 17.39 -7.82 8.96
N SER A 30 16.14 -7.37 8.94
CA SER A 30 15.06 -8.09 8.22
C SER A 30 15.22 -8.04 6.69
N TRP A 31 16.02 -7.12 6.16
CA TRP A 31 16.43 -7.08 4.75
C TRP A 31 17.95 -7.18 4.51
N ASN A 32 18.71 -7.28 5.61
CA ASN A 32 20.15 -7.57 5.62
C ASN A 32 20.40 -8.88 6.38
N THR A 33 19.90 -9.97 5.83
CA THR A 33 19.79 -11.28 6.49
C THR A 33 21.13 -11.93 6.82
N GLU A 34 22.27 -11.39 6.37
CA GLU A 34 23.62 -11.83 6.76
C GLU A 34 23.79 -11.75 8.28
N PHE A 35 23.19 -10.76 8.95
CA PHE A 35 23.20 -10.61 10.40
C PHE A 35 22.64 -11.86 11.12
N LEU A 36 21.57 -12.44 10.57
CA LEU A 36 20.91 -13.60 11.17
C LEU A 36 21.78 -14.86 11.19
N ARG A 37 22.79 -14.93 10.31
CA ARG A 37 23.76 -16.06 10.30
C ARG A 37 24.62 -16.11 11.56
N LEU A 38 24.87 -14.96 12.19
CA LEU A 38 25.65 -14.91 13.43
C LEU A 38 24.96 -15.72 14.55
N PHE A 39 23.64 -15.64 14.67
CA PHE A 39 22.87 -16.38 15.67
C PHE A 39 22.91 -17.90 15.41
N GLN A 40 22.83 -18.31 14.14
CA GLN A 40 22.97 -19.72 13.76
C GLN A 40 24.36 -20.28 14.11
N ARG A 41 25.41 -19.45 14.05
CA ARG A 41 26.77 -19.84 14.42
C ARG A 41 26.94 -19.96 15.93
N ILE A 42 26.26 -19.08 16.72
CA ILE A 42 26.32 -19.14 18.19
C ILE A 42 25.61 -20.40 18.69
N ASP A 43 24.33 -20.60 18.28
CA ASP A 43 23.54 -21.77 18.67
C ASP A 43 22.42 -22.01 17.65
N ARG A 44 22.59 -23.02 16.79
CA ARG A 44 21.62 -23.32 15.73
C ARG A 44 20.30 -23.83 16.27
N ASP A 45 20.31 -24.65 17.31
CA ASP A 45 19.10 -25.27 17.84
C ASP A 45 18.25 -24.21 18.58
N LEU A 46 18.87 -23.37 19.38
CA LEU A 46 18.20 -22.26 20.04
C LEU A 46 17.67 -21.23 19.03
N TRP A 47 18.40 -20.99 17.92
CA TRP A 47 17.95 -20.10 16.86
C TRP A 47 16.62 -20.55 16.25
N GLU A 48 16.49 -21.85 15.94
CA GLU A 48 15.22 -22.40 15.44
C GLU A 48 14.11 -22.37 16.52
N GLN A 49 14.44 -22.70 17.80
CA GLN A 49 13.49 -22.63 18.92
C GLN A 49 13.04 -21.19 19.22
N SER A 50 13.87 -20.20 18.94
CA SER A 50 13.54 -18.78 19.08
C SER A 50 12.69 -18.24 17.92
N ASN A 51 12.24 -19.10 17.01
CA ASN A 51 11.53 -18.71 15.78
C ASN A 51 12.29 -17.66 14.96
N LYS A 52 13.61 -17.77 14.91
CA LYS A 52 14.52 -16.86 14.20
C LYS A 52 14.40 -15.39 14.64
N ASN A 53 14.03 -15.17 15.88
CA ASN A 53 13.93 -13.84 16.49
C ASN A 53 15.23 -13.54 17.25
N PRO A 54 16.02 -12.54 16.81
CA PRO A 54 17.32 -12.24 17.44
C PRO A 54 17.17 -11.70 18.87
N VAL A 55 16.13 -10.96 19.20
CA VAL A 55 15.89 -10.44 20.55
C VAL A 55 15.59 -11.59 21.51
N LYS A 56 14.67 -12.48 21.10
CA LYS A 56 14.32 -13.65 21.90
C LYS A 56 15.52 -14.58 22.08
N PHE A 57 16.32 -14.78 21.02
CA PHE A 57 17.54 -15.56 21.08
C PHE A 57 18.50 -15.05 22.16
N LEU A 58 18.81 -13.74 22.17
CA LEU A 58 19.74 -13.12 23.09
C LEU A 58 19.30 -13.20 24.56
N LYS A 59 18.03 -13.44 24.84
CA LYS A 59 17.52 -13.64 26.20
C LYS A 59 17.70 -15.07 26.72
N HIS A 60 17.83 -16.03 25.81
CA HIS A 60 17.82 -17.45 26.18
C HIS A 60 19.13 -18.17 25.90
N VAL A 61 20.07 -17.54 25.21
CA VAL A 61 21.39 -18.12 24.90
C VAL A 61 22.23 -18.27 26.17
N SER A 62 23.03 -19.36 26.27
CA SER A 62 23.92 -19.54 27.41
C SER A 62 25.07 -18.54 27.41
N GLN A 63 25.49 -18.13 28.62
CA GLN A 63 26.64 -17.23 28.79
C GLN A 63 27.93 -17.80 28.15
N GLU A 64 28.17 -19.11 28.30
CA GLU A 64 29.30 -19.82 27.76
C GLU A 64 29.38 -19.63 26.23
N LYS A 65 28.28 -19.87 25.48
CA LYS A 65 28.28 -19.74 24.02
C LYS A 65 28.53 -18.30 23.55
N LEU A 66 28.08 -17.29 24.30
CA LEU A 66 28.40 -15.89 24.03
C LEU A 66 29.89 -15.59 24.23
N GLU A 67 30.51 -16.16 25.25
CA GLU A 67 31.92 -15.99 25.55
C GLU A 67 32.80 -16.70 24.53
N GLU A 68 32.39 -17.89 24.07
CA GLU A 68 33.03 -18.61 22.99
C GLU A 68 32.99 -17.82 21.70
N ALA A 69 31.84 -17.34 21.32
CA ALA A 69 31.67 -16.49 20.12
C ALA A 69 32.54 -15.22 20.19
N ALA A 70 32.65 -14.61 21.38
CA ALA A 70 33.49 -13.43 21.58
C ALA A 70 35.00 -13.68 21.46
N LYS A 71 35.44 -14.98 21.45
CA LYS A 71 36.84 -15.41 21.27
C LYS A 71 37.09 -16.04 19.89
N ASP A 72 36.05 -16.44 19.16
CA ASP A 72 36.20 -17.06 17.82
C ASP A 72 36.56 -15.98 16.77
N THR A 73 37.81 -16.05 16.30
CA THR A 73 38.33 -15.09 15.31
C THR A 73 37.56 -15.08 13.98
N SER A 74 37.05 -16.23 13.55
CA SER A 74 36.24 -16.36 12.33
C SER A 74 34.88 -15.73 12.50
N PHE A 75 34.25 -15.93 13.66
CA PHE A 75 32.98 -15.26 14.02
C PHE A 75 33.17 -13.74 14.11
N LEU A 76 34.21 -13.29 14.77
CA LEU A 76 34.51 -11.88 14.94
C LEU A 76 34.77 -11.16 13.62
N LYS A 77 35.42 -11.81 12.65
CA LYS A 77 35.61 -11.22 11.31
C LYS A 77 34.29 -10.98 10.58
N GLU A 78 33.35 -11.93 10.66
CA GLU A 78 32.02 -11.77 10.07
C GLU A 78 31.20 -10.71 10.83
N TYR A 79 31.24 -10.77 12.16
CA TYR A 79 30.60 -9.79 13.04
C TYR A 79 31.08 -8.34 12.76
N ASP A 80 32.39 -8.11 12.70
CA ASP A 80 32.97 -6.78 12.45
C ASP A 80 32.52 -6.23 11.08
N LYS A 81 32.49 -7.08 10.05
CA LYS A 81 31.98 -6.70 8.73
C LYS A 81 30.51 -6.25 8.81
N ILE A 82 29.66 -6.99 9.50
CA ILE A 82 28.23 -6.69 9.63
C ILE A 82 28.03 -5.41 10.44
N VAL A 83 28.77 -5.22 11.55
CA VAL A 83 28.72 -3.98 12.34
C VAL A 83 29.13 -2.78 11.49
N SER A 84 30.24 -2.91 10.75
CA SER A 84 30.70 -1.83 9.85
C SER A 84 29.65 -1.48 8.78
N ASN A 85 28.99 -2.48 8.21
CA ASN A 85 27.91 -2.25 7.23
C ASN A 85 26.71 -1.54 7.87
N PHE A 86 26.30 -1.95 9.07
CA PHE A 86 25.20 -1.32 9.81
C PHE A 86 25.52 0.14 10.17
N GLU A 87 26.69 0.39 10.74
CA GLU A 87 27.13 1.76 11.11
C GLU A 87 27.31 2.64 9.88
N GLY A 88 27.87 2.10 8.80
CA GLY A 88 27.97 2.79 7.52
C GLY A 88 26.60 3.15 6.95
N TYR A 89 25.66 2.21 7.01
CA TYR A 89 24.27 2.45 6.61
C TYR A 89 23.62 3.55 7.46
N MET A 90 23.65 3.41 8.79
CA MET A 90 22.97 4.36 9.71
C MET A 90 23.53 5.79 9.62
N ASN A 91 24.83 5.92 9.43
CA ASN A 91 25.54 7.23 9.46
C ASN A 91 25.74 7.84 8.06
N SER A 92 25.31 7.15 7.00
CA SER A 92 25.47 7.66 5.63
C SER A 92 24.72 8.97 5.42
N LYS A 93 25.48 9.98 5.00
CA LYS A 93 24.95 11.29 4.53
C LYS A 93 24.74 11.31 3.02
N ASN A 94 25.09 10.23 2.32
CA ASN A 94 25.08 10.14 0.86
C ASN A 94 23.84 9.41 0.34
N THR A 95 22.67 9.64 0.94
CA THR A 95 21.40 9.05 0.55
C THR A 95 20.79 9.77 -0.66
N TRP A 96 19.83 9.13 -1.34
CA TRP A 96 19.13 9.75 -2.46
C TRP A 96 18.48 11.08 -2.06
N PHE A 97 17.78 11.12 -0.91
CA PHE A 97 17.11 12.32 -0.44
C PHE A 97 18.11 13.45 -0.15
N ALA A 98 19.18 13.15 0.56
CA ALA A 98 20.20 14.15 0.90
C ALA A 98 20.90 14.76 -0.32
N LYS A 99 21.04 13.97 -1.42
CA LYS A 99 21.59 14.47 -2.69
C LYS A 99 20.61 15.34 -3.44
N LYS A 100 19.34 14.95 -3.49
CA LYS A 100 18.32 15.61 -4.31
C LYS A 100 17.72 16.83 -3.62
N TYR A 101 17.60 16.80 -2.30
CA TYR A 101 16.96 17.82 -1.48
C TYR A 101 17.86 18.24 -0.29
N PRO A 102 19.03 18.81 -0.54
CA PRO A 102 20.00 19.14 0.52
C PRO A 102 19.49 20.20 1.51
N GLU A 103 18.62 21.11 1.05
CA GLU A 103 18.07 22.19 1.88
C GLU A 103 16.85 21.74 2.71
N GLU A 104 16.16 20.67 2.30
CA GLU A 104 14.94 20.18 2.91
C GLU A 104 15.16 19.08 3.97
N LYS A 105 16.39 18.91 4.43
CA LYS A 105 16.76 17.87 5.43
C LYS A 105 16.02 17.98 6.76
N ASN A 106 15.44 19.13 7.06
CA ASN A 106 14.66 19.39 8.27
C ASN A 106 13.14 19.19 8.06
N ASP A 107 12.69 18.95 6.83
CA ASP A 107 11.29 18.68 6.53
C ASP A 107 10.94 17.27 6.95
N LEU A 108 10.13 17.13 7.99
CA LEU A 108 9.75 15.85 8.55
C LEU A 108 8.40 15.40 7.99
N ILE A 109 8.35 14.19 7.44
CA ILE A 109 7.12 13.52 7.00
C ILE A 109 6.63 12.60 8.12
N ALA A 110 5.37 12.74 8.53
CA ALA A 110 4.71 11.87 9.50
C ALA A 110 3.74 10.92 8.78
N TYR A 111 4.03 9.62 8.78
CA TYR A 111 3.26 8.59 8.09
C TYR A 111 2.37 7.83 9.08
N PHE A 112 1.06 7.82 8.84
CA PHE A 112 0.06 7.20 9.70
C PHE A 112 -0.58 6.01 9.00
N SER A 113 -0.55 4.86 9.66
CA SER A 113 -1.20 3.64 9.16
C SER A 113 -1.75 2.80 10.33
N ALA A 114 -2.87 2.14 10.10
CA ALA A 114 -3.46 1.23 11.08
C ALA A 114 -2.65 -0.05 11.26
N GLU A 115 -1.85 -0.46 10.27
CA GLU A 115 -1.09 -1.72 10.28
C GLU A 115 0.27 -1.59 9.59
N TYR A 116 1.26 -2.37 10.08
CA TYR A 116 2.62 -2.41 9.54
C TYR A 116 3.14 -3.85 9.44
N GLY A 117 3.32 -4.34 8.23
CA GLY A 117 3.91 -5.66 7.93
C GLY A 117 5.41 -5.56 7.74
N LEU A 118 6.16 -5.58 8.81
CA LEU A 118 7.60 -5.37 8.82
C LEU A 118 8.39 -6.67 8.73
N ASP A 119 8.04 -7.62 9.58
CA ASP A 119 8.66 -8.94 9.71
C ASP A 119 7.67 -9.91 10.35
N GLU A 120 7.87 -11.22 10.15
CA GLU A 120 7.01 -12.26 10.74
C GLU A 120 7.03 -12.28 12.27
N THR A 121 8.06 -11.76 12.89
CA THR A 121 8.18 -11.68 14.36
C THR A 121 7.28 -10.60 14.96
N ILE A 122 6.79 -9.63 14.15
CA ILE A 122 5.97 -8.51 14.60
C ILE A 122 4.61 -8.56 13.88
N PRO A 123 3.63 -9.30 14.40
CA PRO A 123 2.38 -9.59 13.70
C PRO A 123 1.33 -8.46 13.85
N ILE A 124 1.70 -7.20 13.65
CA ILE A 124 0.81 -6.02 13.66
C ILE A 124 0.27 -5.66 12.28
N TYR A 125 0.03 -6.63 11.44
CA TYR A 125 -0.53 -6.49 10.10
C TYR A 125 -1.48 -7.63 9.77
N SER A 126 -2.42 -7.40 8.86
CA SER A 126 -3.35 -8.41 8.36
C SER A 126 -3.20 -8.72 6.88
N GLY A 127 -2.91 -7.72 6.07
CA GLY A 127 -2.94 -7.85 4.62
C GLY A 127 -2.00 -6.93 3.87
N GLY A 128 -2.40 -6.61 2.62
CA GLY A 128 -1.60 -5.83 1.68
C GLY A 128 -1.29 -4.42 2.14
N LEU A 129 -2.22 -3.77 2.85
CA LEU A 129 -2.05 -2.42 3.38
C LEU A 129 -0.86 -2.35 4.35
N GLY A 130 -0.82 -3.29 5.31
CA GLY A 130 0.27 -3.35 6.29
C GLY A 130 1.60 -3.70 5.66
N ILE A 131 1.62 -4.64 4.72
CA ILE A 131 2.83 -5.01 3.99
C ILE A 131 3.39 -3.80 3.21
N LEU A 132 2.53 -3.03 2.56
CA LEU A 132 2.95 -1.80 1.87
C LEU A 132 3.50 -0.77 2.86
N SER A 133 2.85 -0.57 4.02
CA SER A 133 3.35 0.34 5.06
C SER A 133 4.73 -0.06 5.55
N GLY A 134 4.97 -1.37 5.76
CA GLY A 134 6.28 -1.89 6.11
C GLY A 134 7.34 -1.65 5.04
N ASP A 135 7.01 -1.95 3.78
CA ASP A 135 7.89 -1.72 2.62
C ASP A 135 8.18 -0.22 2.42
N HIS A 136 7.17 0.65 2.67
CA HIS A 136 7.32 2.11 2.66
C HIS A 136 8.36 2.59 3.67
N LEU A 137 8.29 2.13 4.93
CA LEU A 137 9.26 2.52 5.96
C LEU A 137 10.67 2.04 5.65
N LYS A 138 10.83 0.81 5.16
CA LYS A 138 12.14 0.25 4.78
C LYS A 138 12.78 1.06 3.66
N SER A 139 12.03 1.35 2.60
CA SER A 139 12.54 2.17 1.49
C SER A 139 12.75 3.63 1.88
N ALA A 140 11.92 4.21 2.76
CA ALA A 140 12.18 5.54 3.29
C ALA A 140 13.50 5.57 4.06
N SER A 141 13.81 4.50 4.80
CA SER A 141 15.10 4.34 5.46
C SER A 141 16.26 4.25 4.47
N ASP A 142 16.13 3.42 3.41
CA ASP A 142 17.17 3.26 2.39
C ASP A 142 17.45 4.57 1.64
N LEU A 143 16.40 5.26 1.23
CA LEU A 143 16.49 6.54 0.53
C LEU A 143 16.89 7.73 1.43
N GLY A 144 16.91 7.56 2.76
CA GLY A 144 17.23 8.60 3.73
C GLY A 144 16.19 9.69 3.84
N ILE A 145 14.92 9.39 3.56
CA ILE A 145 13.82 10.35 3.68
C ILE A 145 13.59 10.66 5.17
N PRO A 146 13.51 11.93 5.59
CA PRO A 146 13.23 12.30 6.96
C PRO A 146 11.77 11.98 7.32
N LEU A 147 11.52 10.75 7.78
CA LEU A 147 10.20 10.22 8.04
C LEU A 147 10.10 9.66 9.46
N VAL A 148 8.93 9.86 10.07
CA VAL A 148 8.50 9.23 11.32
C VAL A 148 7.15 8.56 11.08
N ALA A 149 6.89 7.42 11.72
CA ALA A 149 5.65 6.70 11.54
C ALA A 149 4.89 6.53 12.85
N VAL A 150 3.56 6.44 12.76
CA VAL A 150 2.64 6.24 13.88
C VAL A 150 1.67 5.11 13.55
N GLY A 151 1.44 4.23 14.51
CA GLY A 151 0.49 3.12 14.42
C GLY A 151 -0.05 2.70 15.79
N LEU A 152 -0.74 1.58 15.82
CA LEU A 152 -1.30 0.98 17.01
C LEU A 152 -0.57 -0.33 17.35
N LEU A 153 -0.38 -0.60 18.63
CA LEU A 153 0.22 -1.85 19.09
C LEU A 153 -0.88 -2.87 19.40
N TYR A 154 -0.97 -3.88 18.55
CA TYR A 154 -1.95 -4.94 18.73
C TYR A 154 -1.32 -6.12 19.49
N LYS A 155 -1.60 -6.24 20.80
CA LYS A 155 -1.02 -7.31 21.64
C LYS A 155 -1.33 -8.73 21.17
N ASN A 156 -2.51 -8.94 20.62
CA ASN A 156 -2.89 -10.24 20.04
C ASN A 156 -2.55 -10.34 18.57
N GLY A 157 -2.03 -9.26 17.96
CA GLY A 157 -1.69 -9.20 16.55
C GLY A 157 -2.86 -9.52 15.64
N TYR A 158 -2.57 -10.22 14.53
CA TYR A 158 -3.54 -10.90 13.70
C TYR A 158 -3.53 -12.39 14.03
N PHE A 159 -4.63 -13.09 13.83
CA PHE A 159 -4.80 -14.48 14.28
C PHE A 159 -3.90 -15.50 13.56
N ASN A 160 -3.63 -16.61 14.24
CA ASN A 160 -3.10 -17.81 13.63
C ASN A 160 -4.25 -18.66 13.10
N GLN A 161 -4.06 -19.19 11.89
CA GLN A 161 -5.06 -20.02 11.21
C GLN A 161 -4.71 -21.49 11.36
N LYS A 162 -5.69 -22.29 11.77
CA LYS A 162 -5.71 -23.74 11.58
C LYS A 162 -6.89 -24.11 10.68
N ILE A 163 -6.72 -25.15 9.87
CA ILE A 163 -7.78 -25.72 9.05
C ILE A 163 -8.11 -27.08 9.66
N ASP A 164 -9.41 -27.33 9.95
CA ASP A 164 -9.83 -28.63 10.50
C ASP A 164 -10.11 -29.66 9.39
N GLY A 165 -10.36 -30.93 9.76
CA GLY A 165 -10.61 -32.02 8.83
C GLY A 165 -11.83 -31.83 7.91
N ASN A 166 -12.70 -30.86 8.20
CA ASN A 166 -13.80 -30.46 7.34
C ASN A 166 -13.49 -29.25 6.45
N GLY A 167 -12.24 -28.77 6.47
CA GLY A 167 -11.80 -27.61 5.72
C GLY A 167 -12.17 -26.27 6.35
N ARG A 168 -12.68 -26.24 7.59
CA ARG A 168 -13.11 -25.01 8.24
C ARG A 168 -11.91 -24.28 8.88
N GLN A 169 -11.82 -22.99 8.65
CA GLN A 169 -10.85 -22.15 9.33
C GLN A 169 -11.17 -22.02 10.82
N LYS A 170 -10.18 -22.28 11.65
CA LYS A 170 -10.17 -21.96 13.09
C LYS A 170 -9.19 -20.83 13.36
N THR A 171 -9.61 -19.93 14.24
CA THR A 171 -8.88 -18.71 14.59
C THR A 171 -8.31 -18.86 15.99
N GLU A 172 -6.99 -18.73 16.11
CA GLU A 172 -6.29 -18.76 17.40
C GLU A 172 -5.53 -17.44 17.60
N TYR A 173 -5.69 -16.83 18.77
CA TYR A 173 -4.93 -15.64 19.16
C TYR A 173 -3.89 -16.01 20.21
N ASN A 174 -2.66 -15.63 20.00
CA ASN A 174 -1.58 -15.82 20.95
C ASN A 174 -1.27 -14.48 21.62
N ASN A 175 -1.09 -14.49 22.92
CA ASN A 175 -0.52 -13.34 23.60
C ASN A 175 0.96 -13.21 23.22
N ILE A 176 1.32 -12.05 22.73
CA ILE A 176 2.69 -11.73 22.33
C ILE A 176 3.41 -11.13 23.53
N ASP A 177 4.53 -11.70 23.91
CA ASP A 177 5.44 -11.06 24.86
C ASP A 177 6.20 -9.93 24.14
N LEU A 178 5.82 -8.70 24.43
CA LEU A 178 6.40 -7.52 23.80
C LEU A 178 7.90 -7.39 24.07
N TYR A 179 8.38 -7.92 25.19
CA TYR A 179 9.79 -7.85 25.51
C TYR A 179 10.63 -8.84 24.68
N ASP A 180 10.01 -9.85 24.09
CA ASP A 180 10.68 -10.75 23.12
C ASP A 180 10.80 -10.16 21.71
N LEU A 181 10.23 -8.98 21.48
CA LEU A 181 10.23 -8.32 20.17
C LEU A 181 11.27 -7.21 20.11
N PRO A 182 11.70 -6.82 18.90
CA PRO A 182 12.55 -5.64 18.66
C PRO A 182 11.77 -4.32 18.83
N ILE A 183 11.12 -4.17 19.98
CA ILE A 183 10.29 -3.03 20.37
C ILE A 183 10.71 -2.54 21.74
N ASN A 184 10.81 -1.24 21.92
CA ASN A 184 11.26 -0.64 23.15
C ASN A 184 10.25 0.39 23.65
N PRO A 185 9.98 0.47 24.96
CA PRO A 185 9.18 1.53 25.51
C PRO A 185 9.89 2.88 25.33
N VAL A 186 9.14 3.90 24.95
CA VAL A 186 9.66 5.26 24.91
C VAL A 186 9.69 5.81 26.34
N LYS A 187 10.79 6.46 26.71
CA LYS A 187 10.95 7.07 28.04
C LYS A 187 10.73 8.57 27.97
N ASP A 188 10.17 9.12 29.03
CA ASP A 188 10.08 10.57 29.25
C ASP A 188 11.42 11.14 29.78
N GLU A 189 11.45 12.44 30.08
CA GLU A 189 12.64 13.13 30.60
C GLU A 189 13.11 12.63 31.97
N LYS A 190 12.24 11.95 32.72
CA LYS A 190 12.53 11.35 34.04
C LYS A 190 13.01 9.90 33.92
N GLY A 191 13.04 9.33 32.73
CA GLY A 191 13.39 7.93 32.49
C GLY A 191 12.21 6.95 32.74
N GLU A 192 11.01 7.46 33.01
CA GLU A 192 9.81 6.65 33.14
C GLU A 192 9.17 6.34 31.78
N ASP A 193 8.28 5.34 31.74
CA ASP A 193 7.55 5.04 30.50
C ASP A 193 6.68 6.23 30.06
N LEU A 194 6.85 6.67 28.82
CA LEU A 194 6.05 7.75 28.27
C LEU A 194 4.60 7.32 28.13
N ILE A 195 3.73 7.94 28.93
CA ILE A 195 2.29 7.74 28.88
C ILE A 195 1.62 9.05 28.45
N ILE A 196 0.92 8.98 27.32
CA ILE A 196 0.12 10.08 26.79
C ILE A 196 -1.37 9.81 27.02
N PHE A 197 -2.24 10.72 26.62
CA PHE A 197 -3.68 10.49 26.66
C PHE A 197 -4.42 11.16 25.51
N VAL A 198 -5.58 10.60 25.16
CA VAL A 198 -6.61 11.21 24.32
C VAL A 198 -7.92 11.35 25.10
N LYS A 199 -8.74 12.35 24.76
CA LYS A 199 -10.04 12.54 25.43
C LYS A 199 -11.09 11.64 24.80
N PHE A 200 -11.74 10.84 25.63
CA PHE A 200 -12.97 10.13 25.34
C PHE A 200 -14.15 10.79 26.07
N PRO A 201 -15.40 10.46 25.75
CA PRO A 201 -16.55 10.97 26.48
C PRO A 201 -16.41 10.79 27.99
N LYS A 202 -16.43 11.89 28.74
CA LYS A 202 -16.32 11.95 30.20
C LYS A 202 -15.06 11.36 30.85
N ARG A 203 -14.05 10.93 30.06
CA ARG A 203 -12.80 10.30 30.57
C ARG A 203 -11.60 10.55 29.67
N ARG A 204 -10.45 10.11 30.15
CA ARG A 204 -9.19 10.06 29.37
C ARG A 204 -8.83 8.62 29.12
N LEU A 205 -8.50 8.30 27.85
CA LEU A 205 -7.83 7.06 27.51
C LEU A 205 -6.32 7.30 27.58
N TYR A 206 -5.62 6.57 28.43
CA TYR A 206 -4.18 6.63 28.56
C TYR A 206 -3.50 5.63 27.65
N LEU A 207 -2.35 6.00 27.09
CA LEU A 207 -1.64 5.23 26.07
C LEU A 207 -0.15 5.20 26.40
N LYS A 208 0.42 4.00 26.55
CA LYS A 208 1.85 3.79 26.59
C LYS A 208 2.42 3.87 25.19
N VAL A 209 3.60 4.47 25.06
CA VAL A 209 4.25 4.65 23.76
C VAL A 209 5.40 3.67 23.61
N TRP A 210 5.38 2.91 22.53
CA TRP A 210 6.43 1.99 22.14
C TRP A 210 7.12 2.47 20.86
N ARG A 211 8.36 2.04 20.61
CA ARG A 211 9.13 2.39 19.42
C ARG A 211 9.76 1.16 18.80
N ILE A 212 9.63 1.04 17.48
CA ILE A 212 10.38 0.14 16.62
C ILE A 212 11.33 0.95 15.77
N ASN A 213 12.59 0.53 15.67
CA ASN A 213 13.55 1.12 14.74
C ASN A 213 13.53 0.31 13.44
N VAL A 214 13.19 0.96 12.33
CA VAL A 214 13.18 0.38 10.98
C VAL A 214 14.31 1.03 10.18
N GLY A 215 15.53 0.54 10.37
CA GLY A 215 16.73 1.24 9.92
C GLY A 215 16.80 2.64 10.56
N ARG A 216 16.80 3.69 9.76
CA ARG A 216 16.80 5.11 10.19
C ARG A 216 15.44 5.60 10.69
N ILE A 217 14.35 4.93 10.31
CA ILE A 217 12.99 5.36 10.59
C ILE A 217 12.55 4.90 11.99
N LYS A 218 11.86 5.79 12.71
CA LYS A 218 11.24 5.48 13.99
C LYS A 218 9.74 5.30 13.79
N LEU A 219 9.23 4.11 14.12
CA LEU A 219 7.81 3.81 14.18
C LEU A 219 7.38 3.85 15.64
N TYR A 220 6.44 4.74 15.97
CA TYR A 220 5.82 4.81 17.28
C TYR A 220 4.49 4.09 17.28
N LEU A 221 4.26 3.25 18.28
CA LEU A 221 3.05 2.46 18.45
C LEU A 221 2.37 2.83 19.77
N LEU A 222 1.06 3.03 19.71
CA LEU A 222 0.21 3.40 20.84
C LEU A 222 -0.45 2.15 21.44
N ASP A 223 -0.35 1.99 22.74
CA ASP A 223 -0.82 0.84 23.51
C ASP A 223 -1.75 1.29 24.63
N SER A 224 -3.02 0.88 24.58
CA SER A 224 -4.02 1.18 25.62
C SER A 224 -4.05 0.18 26.78
N ASP A 225 -3.38 -0.98 26.64
CA ASP A 225 -3.39 -2.01 27.68
C ASP A 225 -2.43 -1.69 28.83
N ILE A 226 -2.82 -0.72 29.65
CA ILE A 226 -2.12 -0.31 30.85
C ILE A 226 -3.08 -0.23 32.05
N GLU A 227 -2.57 -0.46 33.24
CA GLU A 227 -3.37 -0.50 34.49
C GLU A 227 -4.13 0.80 34.80
N LYS A 228 -3.68 1.93 34.24
CA LYS A 228 -4.31 3.23 34.39
C LYS A 228 -5.67 3.34 33.72
N ASN A 229 -5.97 2.45 32.79
CA ASN A 229 -7.23 2.35 32.08
C ASN A 229 -8.15 1.32 32.73
N ASN A 230 -9.46 1.53 32.59
CA ASN A 230 -10.45 0.49 32.92
C ASN A 230 -10.35 -0.67 31.89
N PRO A 231 -10.91 -1.86 32.20
CA PRO A 231 -10.78 -3.04 31.34
C PRO A 231 -11.24 -2.81 29.89
N GLU A 232 -12.37 -2.14 29.68
CA GLU A 232 -12.92 -1.87 28.33
C GLU A 232 -12.02 -0.96 27.50
N ASP A 233 -11.34 -0.02 28.12
CA ASP A 233 -10.42 0.90 27.46
C ASP A 233 -9.06 0.25 27.20
N ARG A 234 -8.68 -0.75 27.98
CA ARG A 234 -7.46 -1.55 27.73
C ARG A 234 -7.55 -2.35 26.42
N ASP A 235 -8.74 -2.73 26.02
CA ASP A 235 -8.98 -3.55 24.82
C ASP A 235 -8.93 -2.74 23.51
N VAL A 236 -8.86 -1.41 23.54
CA VAL A 236 -8.90 -0.57 22.33
C VAL A 236 -7.80 -0.93 21.33
N THR A 237 -6.59 -1.24 21.81
CA THR A 237 -5.48 -1.65 20.95
C THR A 237 -5.16 -3.15 21.04
N LEU A 238 -6.10 -3.99 21.47
CA LEU A 238 -5.84 -5.41 21.67
C LEU A 238 -5.73 -6.19 20.35
N LYS A 239 -6.64 -5.95 19.41
CA LYS A 239 -6.78 -6.71 18.14
C LYS A 239 -6.87 -5.79 16.95
N LEU A 240 -6.14 -6.14 15.90
CA LEU A 240 -6.25 -5.50 14.58
C LEU A 240 -7.59 -5.86 13.93
N TYR A 241 -8.34 -4.84 13.51
CA TYR A 241 -9.68 -4.98 12.90
C TYR A 241 -10.68 -5.79 13.75
N GLY A 242 -10.47 -5.80 15.07
CA GLY A 242 -11.36 -6.46 16.02
C GLY A 242 -12.48 -5.55 16.50
N GLY A 243 -13.56 -6.17 17.02
CA GLY A 243 -14.69 -5.46 17.65
C GLY A 243 -15.74 -4.98 16.64
N ASP A 244 -16.58 -4.06 17.15
CA ASP A 244 -17.67 -3.42 16.42
C ASP A 244 -17.29 -2.02 15.92
N GLN A 245 -18.25 -1.26 15.41
CA GLN A 245 -18.03 0.10 14.92
C GLN A 245 -17.56 1.06 16.04
N GLU A 246 -17.98 0.83 17.29
CA GLU A 246 -17.51 1.65 18.39
C GLU A 246 -16.03 1.40 18.71
N MET A 247 -15.58 0.15 18.64
CA MET A 247 -14.16 -0.17 18.76
C MET A 247 -13.35 0.47 17.62
N ARG A 248 -13.88 0.45 16.41
CA ARG A 248 -13.23 1.05 15.23
C ARG A 248 -13.04 2.56 15.39
N ILE A 249 -14.09 3.31 15.74
CA ILE A 249 -13.96 4.77 15.94
C ILE A 249 -12.97 5.10 17.06
N ARG A 250 -12.94 4.31 18.14
CA ARG A 250 -11.97 4.47 19.24
C ARG A 250 -10.53 4.29 18.74
N GLN A 251 -10.26 3.24 17.96
CA GLN A 251 -8.95 2.99 17.35
C GLN A 251 -8.52 4.14 16.44
N GLU A 252 -9.43 4.66 15.63
CA GLU A 252 -9.14 5.74 14.67
C GLU A 252 -8.93 7.11 15.38
N ILE A 253 -9.65 7.37 16.49
CA ILE A 253 -9.37 8.51 17.35
C ILE A 253 -7.96 8.39 17.97
N VAL A 254 -7.59 7.21 18.45
CA VAL A 254 -6.25 6.97 19.01
C VAL A 254 -5.19 7.16 17.92
N LEU A 255 -5.36 6.56 16.75
CA LEU A 255 -4.39 6.69 15.65
C LEU A 255 -4.24 8.15 15.22
N GLY A 256 -5.35 8.83 14.90
CA GLY A 256 -5.33 10.19 14.36
C GLY A 256 -4.99 11.24 15.42
N GLN A 257 -5.84 11.38 16.45
CA GLN A 257 -5.70 12.48 17.41
C GLN A 257 -4.54 12.27 18.39
N ALA A 258 -4.44 11.06 19.01
CA ALA A 258 -3.35 10.81 19.94
C ALA A 258 -2.01 10.74 19.22
N GLY A 259 -1.98 10.21 17.97
CA GLY A 259 -0.77 10.17 17.15
C GLY A 259 -0.21 11.55 16.83
N VAL A 260 -1.06 12.51 16.41
CA VAL A 260 -0.61 13.91 16.20
C VAL A 260 -0.09 14.51 17.50
N ASN A 261 -0.81 14.34 18.62
CA ASN A 261 -0.39 14.86 19.91
C ASN A 261 0.92 14.22 20.38
N LEU A 262 1.10 12.90 20.17
CA LEU A 262 2.36 12.23 20.47
C LEU A 262 3.53 12.95 19.79
N LEU A 263 3.44 13.13 18.47
CA LEU A 263 4.54 13.72 17.71
C LEU A 263 4.81 15.18 18.13
N THR A 264 3.75 16.00 18.23
CA THR A 264 3.90 17.44 18.39
C THR A 264 4.09 17.88 19.84
N LYS A 265 3.30 17.33 20.78
CA LYS A 265 3.28 17.79 22.18
C LYS A 265 4.24 17.02 23.08
N TYR A 266 4.35 15.71 22.88
CA TYR A 266 5.13 14.87 23.78
C TYR A 266 6.56 14.60 23.27
N LEU A 267 6.75 14.52 21.95
CA LEU A 267 8.06 14.31 21.36
C LEU A 267 8.68 15.60 20.80
N GLY A 268 7.94 16.72 20.81
CA GLY A 268 8.42 18.02 20.31
C GLY A 268 8.76 18.05 18.80
N LEU A 269 8.29 17.04 18.05
CA LEU A 269 8.51 16.97 16.61
C LEU A 269 7.59 17.94 15.86
N LYS A 270 8.07 18.47 14.73
CA LYS A 270 7.31 19.41 13.91
C LYS A 270 7.16 18.86 12.48
N PRO A 271 6.26 17.89 12.25
CA PRO A 271 6.04 17.38 10.90
C PRO A 271 5.61 18.48 9.94
N THR A 272 6.28 18.56 8.81
CA THR A 272 5.92 19.47 7.71
C THR A 272 4.78 18.88 6.90
N VAL A 273 4.77 17.54 6.70
CA VAL A 273 3.72 16.83 5.99
C VAL A 273 3.23 15.65 6.82
N TYR A 274 1.93 15.43 6.81
CA TYR A 274 1.24 14.27 7.38
C TYR A 274 0.64 13.42 6.27
N HIS A 275 0.99 12.15 6.20
CA HIS A 275 0.48 11.22 5.21
C HIS A 275 -0.51 10.23 5.84
N MET A 276 -1.74 10.29 5.40
CA MET A 276 -2.82 9.35 5.76
C MET A 276 -2.80 8.15 4.81
N ASN A 277 -2.36 7.00 5.32
CA ASN A 277 -2.43 5.74 4.58
C ASN A 277 -3.77 5.06 4.83
N GLU A 278 -4.77 5.36 4.01
CA GLU A 278 -6.18 5.04 4.13
C GLU A 278 -6.95 5.93 5.12
N GLY A 279 -8.28 5.84 5.10
CA GLY A 279 -9.21 6.65 5.89
C GLY A 279 -9.08 6.49 7.41
N HIS A 280 -8.55 5.36 7.90
CA HIS A 280 -8.40 5.04 9.32
C HIS A 280 -7.69 6.12 10.17
N SER A 281 -6.89 6.96 9.54
CA SER A 281 -6.15 8.04 10.22
C SER A 281 -6.75 9.43 10.00
N ALA A 282 -7.89 9.57 9.30
CA ALA A 282 -8.43 10.86 8.88
C ALA A 282 -8.75 11.83 10.03
N PHE A 283 -8.99 11.35 11.24
CA PHE A 283 -9.16 12.21 12.42
C PHE A 283 -7.90 13.00 12.80
N LEU A 284 -6.72 12.67 12.22
CA LEU A 284 -5.53 13.50 12.37
C LEU A 284 -5.74 14.93 11.86
N ASN A 285 -6.51 15.09 10.76
CA ASN A 285 -6.84 16.40 10.18
C ASN A 285 -7.51 17.32 11.22
N LEU A 286 -8.48 16.77 11.95
CA LEU A 286 -9.24 17.52 12.95
C LEU A 286 -8.32 17.96 14.11
N GLU A 287 -7.39 17.11 14.52
CA GLU A 287 -6.44 17.46 15.58
C GLU A 287 -5.42 18.50 15.12
N ILE A 288 -4.95 18.42 13.87
CA ILE A 288 -4.07 19.42 13.25
C ILE A 288 -4.77 20.77 13.21
N ILE A 289 -5.99 20.84 12.66
CA ILE A 289 -6.80 22.06 12.58
C ILE A 289 -7.01 22.67 13.96
N LYS A 290 -7.43 21.88 14.94
CA LYS A 290 -7.60 22.34 16.32
C LYS A 290 -6.30 22.94 16.92
N ASN A 291 -5.16 22.29 16.66
CA ASN A 291 -3.87 22.78 17.13
C ASN A 291 -3.48 24.09 16.46
N ILE A 292 -3.72 24.26 15.16
CA ILE A 292 -3.51 25.51 14.41
C ILE A 292 -4.42 26.62 14.95
N ILE A 293 -5.73 26.39 15.10
CA ILE A 293 -6.66 27.39 15.68
C ILE A 293 -6.15 27.86 17.03
N LYS A 294 -5.74 26.92 17.90
CA LYS A 294 -5.23 27.29 19.23
C LYS A 294 -3.92 28.06 19.19
N GLU A 295 -2.99 27.67 18.29
CA GLU A 295 -1.65 28.27 18.20
C GLU A 295 -1.71 29.66 17.53
N LYS A 296 -2.45 29.77 16.44
CA LYS A 296 -2.47 30.94 15.56
C LYS A 296 -3.67 31.87 15.79
N GLN A 297 -4.66 31.46 16.60
CA GLN A 297 -5.87 32.24 16.88
C GLN A 297 -6.67 32.62 15.62
N VAL A 298 -6.73 31.72 14.65
CA VAL A 298 -7.40 31.90 13.35
C VAL A 298 -8.73 31.16 13.29
N SER A 299 -9.55 31.46 12.27
CA SER A 299 -10.82 30.79 12.01
C SER A 299 -10.60 29.32 11.56
N PHE A 300 -11.66 28.51 11.61
CA PHE A 300 -11.64 27.13 11.12
C PHE A 300 -11.21 27.06 9.65
N GLU A 301 -11.74 27.93 8.78
CA GLU A 301 -11.46 27.90 7.35
C GLU A 301 -9.97 28.19 7.06
N VAL A 302 -9.38 29.20 7.73
CA VAL A 302 -7.95 29.48 7.63
C VAL A 302 -7.11 28.32 8.15
N ALA A 303 -7.47 27.75 9.30
CA ALA A 303 -6.77 26.61 9.86
C ALA A 303 -6.89 25.36 8.98
N LYS A 304 -8.02 25.14 8.32
CA LYS A 304 -8.25 24.08 7.35
C LYS A 304 -7.37 24.24 6.12
N ASP A 305 -7.20 25.44 5.57
CA ASP A 305 -6.30 25.71 4.45
C ASP A 305 -4.85 25.40 4.82
N ILE A 306 -4.40 25.81 6.02
CA ILE A 306 -3.07 25.48 6.54
C ILE A 306 -2.93 23.96 6.74
N ALA A 307 -3.95 23.27 7.26
CA ALA A 307 -3.93 21.81 7.41
C ALA A 307 -3.91 21.10 6.05
N SER A 308 -4.65 21.61 5.07
CA SER A 308 -4.65 21.13 3.69
C SER A 308 -3.24 21.19 3.08
N SER A 309 -2.51 22.29 3.28
CA SER A 309 -1.13 22.41 2.78
C SER A 309 -0.16 21.36 3.36
N LYS A 310 -0.55 20.68 4.44
CA LYS A 310 0.29 19.72 5.18
C LYS A 310 -0.12 18.27 5.01
N THR A 311 -1.20 17.95 4.32
CA THR A 311 -1.77 16.59 4.38
C THR A 311 -1.88 15.92 3.02
N VAL A 312 -1.46 14.64 2.99
CA VAL A 312 -1.61 13.71 1.87
C VAL A 312 -2.57 12.61 2.27
N PHE A 313 -3.47 12.24 1.39
CA PHE A 313 -4.35 11.08 1.55
C PHE A 313 -4.14 10.08 0.42
N THR A 314 -3.80 8.85 0.79
CA THR A 314 -3.73 7.71 -0.13
C THR A 314 -4.87 6.75 0.17
N THR A 315 -5.78 6.54 -0.79
CA THR A 315 -6.82 5.52 -0.70
C THR A 315 -6.34 4.21 -1.32
N HIS A 316 -6.67 3.10 -0.67
CA HIS A 316 -6.37 1.73 -1.10
C HIS A 316 -7.62 0.92 -1.44
N THR A 317 -8.79 1.52 -1.30
CA THR A 317 -10.07 0.83 -1.41
C THR A 317 -10.77 1.18 -2.71
N PRO A 318 -11.03 0.19 -3.59
CA PRO A 318 -11.72 0.39 -4.86
C PRO A 318 -13.25 0.23 -4.75
N VAL A 319 -13.78 0.05 -3.54
CA VAL A 319 -15.22 -0.20 -3.31
C VAL A 319 -15.75 0.62 -2.12
N PRO A 320 -17.02 1.10 -2.15
CA PRO A 320 -17.61 1.91 -1.08
C PRO A 320 -17.53 1.26 0.30
N ALA A 321 -17.79 -0.04 0.38
CA ALA A 321 -17.81 -0.82 1.62
C ALA A 321 -16.44 -0.95 2.33
N GLY A 322 -15.36 -0.55 1.70
CA GLY A 322 -14.02 -0.60 2.31
C GLY A 322 -13.62 0.64 3.09
N ASN A 323 -14.44 1.70 3.06
CA ASN A 323 -14.26 2.88 3.90
C ASN A 323 -15.09 2.76 5.17
N ASP A 324 -14.51 3.09 6.33
CA ASP A 324 -15.27 3.14 7.57
C ASP A 324 -16.30 4.26 7.51
N ILE A 325 -17.57 3.90 7.74
CA ILE A 325 -18.71 4.83 7.81
C ILE A 325 -19.32 4.66 9.19
N PHE A 326 -19.26 5.70 10.00
CA PHE A 326 -19.76 5.66 11.35
C PHE A 326 -21.18 6.24 11.45
N PRO A 327 -22.07 5.60 12.22
CA PRO A 327 -23.38 6.17 12.55
C PRO A 327 -23.25 7.55 13.19
N ILE A 328 -24.18 8.44 12.90
CA ILE A 328 -24.15 9.84 13.35
C ILE A 328 -24.16 9.93 14.89
N ASP A 329 -24.99 9.15 15.54
CA ASP A 329 -25.06 9.07 17.01
C ASP A 329 -23.74 8.66 17.66
N LEU A 330 -23.00 7.75 17.00
CA LEU A 330 -21.69 7.35 17.46
C LEU A 330 -20.66 8.47 17.29
N VAL A 331 -20.70 9.20 16.19
CA VAL A 331 -19.86 10.38 15.97
C VAL A 331 -20.17 11.46 16.99
N GLU A 332 -21.43 11.75 17.25
CA GLU A 332 -21.85 12.71 18.25
C GLU A 332 -21.38 12.31 19.66
N LYS A 333 -21.47 11.04 19.99
CA LYS A 333 -20.99 10.50 21.26
C LYS A 333 -19.53 10.91 21.53
N TYR A 334 -18.67 10.84 20.54
CA TYR A 334 -17.24 11.10 20.69
C TYR A 334 -16.82 12.53 20.37
N PHE A 335 -17.54 13.28 19.56
CA PHE A 335 -17.10 14.58 19.04
C PHE A 335 -17.95 15.78 19.48
N LYS A 336 -19.09 15.62 20.20
CA LYS A 336 -19.93 16.74 20.64
C LYS A 336 -19.19 17.79 21.46
N ASP A 337 -18.16 17.40 22.24
CA ASP A 337 -17.33 18.32 23.01
C ASP A 337 -16.09 18.76 22.21
N PHE A 338 -15.96 18.31 20.95
CA PHE A 338 -14.80 18.57 20.11
C PHE A 338 -15.08 19.65 19.04
N TRP A 339 -16.19 19.58 18.33
CA TRP A 339 -16.49 20.54 17.26
C TRP A 339 -16.60 22.00 17.73
N PRO A 340 -17.08 22.34 18.97
CA PRO A 340 -17.02 23.73 19.43
C PRO A 340 -15.60 24.28 19.53
N ARG A 341 -14.60 23.42 19.73
CA ARG A 341 -13.18 23.82 19.77
C ARG A 341 -12.62 24.10 18.39
N LEU A 342 -13.34 23.71 17.35
CA LEU A 342 -13.05 24.05 15.96
C LEU A 342 -13.81 25.32 15.55
N GLY A 343 -14.74 25.82 16.38
CA GLY A 343 -15.64 26.91 16.03
C GLY A 343 -16.77 26.50 15.09
N LEU A 344 -17.11 25.19 15.05
CA LEU A 344 -18.13 24.62 14.17
C LEU A 344 -19.42 24.32 14.92
N THR A 345 -20.53 24.44 14.23
CA THR A 345 -21.81 23.85 14.61
C THR A 345 -21.77 22.33 14.42
N ARG A 346 -22.77 21.63 14.94
CA ARG A 346 -22.96 20.20 14.72
C ARG A 346 -23.04 19.84 13.23
N GLU A 347 -23.87 20.58 12.51
CA GLU A 347 -24.15 20.37 11.10
C GLU A 347 -22.88 20.58 10.24
N GLU A 348 -22.16 21.67 10.47
CA GLU A 348 -20.91 21.97 9.79
C GLU A 348 -19.86 20.86 10.02
N PHE A 349 -19.79 20.35 11.25
CA PHE A 349 -18.87 19.25 11.58
C PHE A 349 -19.25 17.96 10.84
N LEU A 350 -20.52 17.56 10.88
CA LEU A 350 -20.97 16.34 10.21
C LEU A 350 -20.78 16.42 8.70
N MET A 351 -20.98 17.58 8.11
CA MET A 351 -20.74 17.80 6.68
C MET A 351 -19.29 17.56 6.25
N LEU A 352 -18.32 17.56 7.16
CA LEU A 352 -16.94 17.20 6.81
C LEU A 352 -16.80 15.73 6.36
N GLY A 353 -17.60 14.83 6.91
CA GLY A 353 -17.58 13.40 6.58
C GLY A 353 -18.73 12.93 5.68
N MET A 354 -19.55 13.84 5.14
CA MET A 354 -20.73 13.52 4.33
C MET A 354 -20.57 14.02 2.90
N LYS A 355 -21.29 13.39 1.96
CA LYS A 355 -21.40 13.88 0.57
C LYS A 355 -22.19 15.22 0.53
N PRO A 356 -21.98 16.10 -0.47
CA PRO A 356 -22.63 17.42 -0.54
C PRO A 356 -24.16 17.39 -0.68
N ALA A 357 -24.76 16.30 -1.13
CA ALA A 357 -26.18 16.25 -1.44
C ALA A 357 -26.97 15.27 -0.56
N LYS A 358 -27.93 15.83 0.17
CA LYS A 358 -29.26 15.32 0.52
C LYS A 358 -29.46 14.12 1.43
N GLU A 359 -28.50 13.28 1.78
CA GLU A 359 -28.78 12.09 2.57
C GLU A 359 -27.99 12.10 3.90
N LEU A 360 -28.62 12.68 4.92
CA LEU A 360 -28.20 12.55 6.33
C LEU A 360 -28.14 11.09 6.81
N ASP A 361 -28.75 10.17 6.06
CA ASP A 361 -28.84 8.75 6.40
C ASP A 361 -27.58 7.91 6.06
N THR A 362 -26.56 8.47 5.39
CA THR A 362 -25.38 7.67 4.95
C THR A 362 -24.28 7.53 5.98
N GLY A 363 -24.35 8.23 7.12
CA GLY A 363 -23.32 8.23 8.15
C GLY A 363 -22.09 9.09 7.82
N PHE A 364 -21.14 9.12 8.75
CA PHE A 364 -19.90 9.90 8.63
C PHE A 364 -18.78 9.03 8.04
N ASN A 365 -18.36 9.34 6.82
CA ASN A 365 -17.39 8.58 6.04
C ASN A 365 -15.97 9.13 6.21
N MET A 366 -15.04 8.28 6.66
CA MET A 366 -13.66 8.67 6.94
C MET A 366 -12.86 9.00 5.67
N GLY A 367 -13.14 8.33 4.56
CA GLY A 367 -12.54 8.65 3.26
C GLY A 367 -12.98 10.03 2.76
N ILE A 368 -14.25 10.40 2.93
CA ILE A 368 -14.77 11.73 2.58
C ILE A 368 -14.11 12.81 3.44
N LEU A 369 -14.00 12.60 4.76
CA LEU A 369 -13.29 13.51 5.65
C LEU A 369 -11.84 13.74 5.15
N ALA A 370 -11.13 12.66 4.82
CA ALA A 370 -9.78 12.77 4.31
C ALA A 370 -9.71 13.52 2.98
N LEU A 371 -10.61 13.22 2.02
CA LEU A 371 -10.67 13.84 0.70
C LEU A 371 -10.98 15.35 0.77
N LYS A 372 -11.88 15.77 1.66
CA LYS A 372 -12.25 17.17 1.80
C LYS A 372 -11.18 18.06 2.44
N ILE A 373 -10.26 17.48 3.19
CA ILE A 373 -9.24 18.25 3.91
C ILE A 373 -7.86 18.09 3.27
N ALA A 374 -7.47 16.89 2.82
CA ALA A 374 -6.13 16.68 2.28
C ALA A 374 -5.82 17.56 1.07
N GLY A 375 -4.63 18.17 1.04
CA GLY A 375 -4.18 18.97 -0.09
C GLY A 375 -3.83 18.14 -1.32
N LYS A 376 -3.21 16.98 -1.11
CA LYS A 376 -2.91 16.02 -2.18
C LYS A 376 -3.57 14.67 -1.90
N LYS A 377 -4.09 14.05 -2.96
CA LYS A 377 -4.86 12.80 -2.88
C LYS A 377 -4.43 11.86 -4.00
N ASN A 378 -4.30 10.57 -3.72
CA ASN A 378 -3.94 9.60 -4.74
C ASN A 378 -4.51 8.20 -4.51
N GLY A 379 -4.79 7.50 -5.61
CA GLY A 379 -4.95 6.06 -5.65
C GLY A 379 -3.60 5.35 -5.78
N VAL A 380 -3.60 4.02 -5.80
CA VAL A 380 -2.40 3.17 -5.70
C VAL A 380 -2.05 2.39 -6.97
N SER A 381 -2.69 2.71 -8.07
CA SER A 381 -2.36 2.35 -9.45
C SER A 381 -3.05 3.31 -10.40
N LYS A 382 -2.64 3.33 -11.68
CA LYS A 382 -3.28 4.17 -12.70
C LYS A 382 -4.78 3.87 -12.82
N LEU A 383 -5.13 2.59 -12.89
CA LEU A 383 -6.54 2.16 -12.95
C LEU A 383 -7.29 2.53 -11.66
N HIS A 384 -6.68 2.30 -10.49
CA HIS A 384 -7.32 2.64 -9.21
C HIS A 384 -7.51 4.15 -9.04
N GLY A 385 -6.61 4.98 -9.56
CA GLY A 385 -6.81 6.43 -9.61
C GLY A 385 -8.08 6.80 -10.39
N ALA A 386 -8.32 6.16 -11.54
CA ALA A 386 -9.54 6.34 -12.32
C ALA A 386 -10.79 5.86 -11.54
N VAL A 387 -10.74 4.64 -11.00
CA VAL A 387 -11.83 4.07 -10.17
C VAL A 387 -12.13 4.96 -8.95
N SER A 388 -11.09 5.51 -8.31
CA SER A 388 -11.28 6.40 -7.16
C SER A 388 -11.94 7.71 -7.54
N ARG A 389 -11.62 8.28 -8.71
CA ARG A 389 -12.29 9.47 -9.22
C ARG A 389 -13.77 9.22 -9.46
N GLU A 390 -14.14 8.09 -10.05
CA GLU A 390 -15.55 7.71 -10.23
C GLU A 390 -16.24 7.47 -8.88
N LEU A 391 -15.61 6.74 -7.97
CA LEU A 391 -16.17 6.39 -6.66
C LEU A 391 -16.48 7.62 -5.79
N PHE A 392 -15.60 8.62 -5.86
CA PHE A 392 -15.68 9.83 -5.04
C PHE A 392 -16.07 11.09 -5.82
N GLY A 393 -16.49 10.97 -7.08
CA GLY A 393 -16.88 12.10 -7.94
C GLY A 393 -17.93 13.01 -7.30
N ASP A 394 -18.86 12.42 -6.55
CA ASP A 394 -19.91 13.18 -5.83
C ASP A 394 -19.36 14.16 -4.76
N VAL A 395 -18.10 14.04 -4.36
CA VAL A 395 -17.45 15.02 -3.46
C VAL A 395 -17.26 16.36 -4.17
N TRP A 396 -17.13 16.34 -5.50
CA TRP A 396 -17.00 17.52 -6.37
C TRP A 396 -18.06 17.49 -7.48
N PRO A 397 -19.33 17.70 -7.16
CA PRO A 397 -20.46 17.45 -8.09
C PRO A 397 -20.45 18.32 -9.36
N ASN A 398 -19.74 19.44 -9.36
CA ASN A 398 -19.62 20.31 -10.53
C ASN A 398 -18.43 19.93 -11.43
N ILE A 399 -17.52 19.07 -10.97
CA ILE A 399 -16.36 18.61 -11.70
C ILE A 399 -16.65 17.24 -12.31
N ALA A 400 -16.27 17.03 -13.56
CA ALA A 400 -16.40 15.71 -14.18
C ALA A 400 -15.58 14.65 -13.37
N ALA A 401 -16.14 13.47 -13.17
CA ALA A 401 -15.53 12.46 -12.31
C ALA A 401 -14.07 12.17 -12.69
N ASN A 402 -13.77 12.07 -13.99
CA ASN A 402 -12.41 11.84 -14.51
C ASN A 402 -11.42 12.99 -14.22
N GLU A 403 -11.91 14.16 -13.82
CA GLU A 403 -11.14 15.35 -13.46
C GLU A 403 -11.11 15.63 -11.94
N SER A 404 -11.79 14.82 -11.13
CA SER A 404 -11.71 14.93 -9.68
C SER A 404 -10.25 14.92 -9.23
N PRO A 405 -9.88 15.71 -8.20
CA PRO A 405 -8.48 15.94 -7.83
C PRO A 405 -7.86 14.74 -7.08
N ILE A 406 -7.94 13.56 -7.68
CA ILE A 406 -7.34 12.31 -7.19
C ILE A 406 -6.37 11.81 -8.24
N GLY A 407 -5.07 11.95 -7.96
CA GLY A 407 -3.99 11.40 -8.77
C GLY A 407 -3.76 9.92 -8.50
N TYR A 408 -2.60 9.42 -8.91
CA TYR A 408 -2.16 8.08 -8.54
C TYR A 408 -0.64 8.01 -8.35
N VAL A 409 -0.22 7.13 -7.44
CA VAL A 409 1.16 6.65 -7.33
C VAL A 409 1.08 5.13 -7.25
N THR A 410 1.56 4.45 -8.28
CA THR A 410 1.46 2.98 -8.32
C THR A 410 2.32 2.35 -7.24
N ASN A 411 1.73 1.43 -6.46
CA ASN A 411 2.43 0.71 -5.41
C ASN A 411 3.63 -0.07 -5.94
N GLY A 412 4.61 -0.23 -5.07
CA GLY A 412 5.79 -1.05 -5.29
C GLY A 412 6.07 -1.97 -4.10
N ILE A 413 7.20 -2.65 -4.16
CA ILE A 413 7.71 -3.55 -3.14
C ILE A 413 9.09 -3.11 -2.68
N HIS A 414 9.43 -3.38 -1.42
CA HIS A 414 10.81 -3.24 -0.95
C HIS A 414 11.65 -4.43 -1.44
N THR A 415 12.31 -4.27 -2.57
CA THR A 415 12.97 -5.34 -3.31
C THR A 415 13.88 -6.22 -2.43
N CYS A 416 14.70 -5.62 -1.58
CA CYS A 416 15.63 -6.35 -0.71
C CYS A 416 14.94 -7.25 0.34
N SER A 417 13.70 -6.92 0.76
CA SER A 417 12.91 -7.75 1.69
C SER A 417 12.29 -8.98 1.02
N TRP A 418 11.96 -8.87 -0.27
CA TRP A 418 11.21 -9.90 -0.98
C TRP A 418 12.06 -10.74 -1.92
N LEU A 419 13.27 -10.28 -2.25
CA LEU A 419 14.20 -11.01 -3.08
C LEU A 419 14.79 -12.20 -2.32
N ALA A 420 14.68 -13.39 -2.89
CA ALA A 420 15.26 -14.60 -2.29
C ALA A 420 16.79 -14.49 -2.17
N PRO A 421 17.41 -14.97 -1.08
CA PRO A 421 18.86 -14.82 -0.88
C PRO A 421 19.72 -15.28 -2.06
N LYS A 422 19.38 -16.41 -2.69
CA LYS A 422 20.11 -16.93 -3.85
C LYS A 422 19.91 -16.08 -5.11
N MET A 423 18.73 -15.48 -5.29
CA MET A 423 18.53 -14.49 -6.35
C MET A 423 19.33 -13.21 -6.08
N LYS A 424 19.42 -12.77 -4.81
CA LYS A 424 20.25 -11.62 -4.41
C LYS A 424 21.73 -11.87 -4.69
N GLU A 425 22.24 -13.08 -4.40
CA GLU A 425 23.61 -13.49 -4.74
C GLU A 425 23.84 -13.41 -6.27
N LEU A 426 22.88 -13.92 -7.06
CA LEU A 426 22.95 -13.87 -8.52
C LEU A 426 22.95 -12.42 -9.04
N TYR A 427 22.08 -11.57 -8.50
CA TYR A 427 22.04 -10.15 -8.87
C TYR A 427 23.31 -9.39 -8.47
N ASN A 428 23.87 -9.68 -7.31
CA ASN A 428 25.16 -9.11 -6.88
C ASN A 428 26.31 -9.46 -7.84
N GLN A 429 26.22 -10.59 -8.54
CA GLN A 429 27.24 -11.03 -9.49
C GLN A 429 27.10 -10.40 -10.87
N TYR A 430 25.85 -10.17 -11.35
CA TYR A 430 25.57 -9.81 -12.75
C TYR A 430 25.02 -8.41 -12.95
N LEU A 431 24.41 -7.78 -11.94
CA LEU A 431 24.00 -6.39 -11.98
C LEU A 431 25.18 -5.45 -11.69
N MET A 432 24.97 -4.16 -11.89
CA MET A 432 25.97 -3.13 -11.60
C MET A 432 26.37 -3.15 -10.11
N PRO A 433 27.62 -2.78 -9.76
CA PRO A 433 27.99 -2.53 -8.38
C PRO A 433 27.03 -1.53 -7.74
N TYR A 434 26.67 -1.78 -6.47
CA TYR A 434 25.70 -0.92 -5.74
C TYR A 434 24.32 -0.82 -6.40
N TRP A 435 23.88 -1.88 -7.11
CA TRP A 435 22.55 -1.92 -7.72
C TRP A 435 21.42 -1.62 -6.73
N GLN A 436 21.62 -1.96 -5.46
CA GLN A 436 20.64 -1.73 -4.39
C GLN A 436 20.37 -0.25 -4.14
N ASP A 437 21.33 0.63 -4.39
CA ASP A 437 21.16 2.08 -4.29
C ASP A 437 20.44 2.68 -5.52
N ASN A 438 20.39 1.90 -6.61
CA ASN A 438 19.87 2.33 -7.91
C ASN A 438 18.66 1.47 -8.37
N ILE A 439 17.94 0.87 -7.43
CA ILE A 439 16.79 -0.02 -7.71
C ILE A 439 15.74 0.67 -8.60
N HIS A 440 15.50 1.96 -8.43
CA HIS A 440 14.51 2.75 -9.17
C HIS A 440 14.91 3.08 -10.61
N GLN A 441 16.11 2.70 -11.04
CA GLN A 441 16.64 2.99 -12.39
C GLN A 441 16.47 1.76 -13.30
N ASP A 442 15.81 1.91 -14.44
CA ASP A 442 15.55 0.80 -15.38
C ASP A 442 16.85 0.18 -15.94
N GLN A 443 17.88 1.01 -16.18
CA GLN A 443 19.19 0.56 -16.66
C GLN A 443 19.85 -0.48 -15.74
N THR A 444 19.58 -0.43 -14.44
CA THR A 444 20.05 -1.42 -13.48
C THR A 444 19.54 -2.82 -13.85
N TRP A 445 18.27 -2.90 -14.24
CA TRP A 445 17.57 -4.15 -14.50
C TRP A 445 17.81 -4.73 -15.89
N GLU A 446 18.18 -3.91 -16.87
CA GLU A 446 18.57 -4.38 -18.22
C GLU A 446 19.73 -5.38 -18.17
N LYS A 447 20.61 -5.28 -17.16
CA LYS A 447 21.73 -6.21 -16.94
C LYS A 447 21.31 -7.64 -16.57
N ILE A 448 20.03 -7.87 -16.24
CA ILE A 448 19.46 -9.23 -16.06
C ILE A 448 19.69 -10.10 -17.30
N ASN A 449 19.72 -9.49 -18.50
CA ASN A 449 20.03 -10.21 -19.74
C ASN A 449 21.40 -10.90 -19.71
N ASN A 450 22.35 -10.40 -18.93
CA ASN A 450 23.70 -10.95 -18.80
C ASN A 450 23.75 -12.23 -17.94
N ILE A 451 22.69 -12.56 -17.22
CA ILE A 451 22.63 -13.77 -16.39
C ILE A 451 22.52 -14.98 -17.33
N PRO A 452 23.47 -15.95 -17.26
CA PRO A 452 23.35 -17.19 -18.01
C PRO A 452 22.06 -17.94 -17.67
N ASN A 453 21.43 -18.54 -18.67
CA ASN A 453 20.14 -19.22 -18.53
C ASN A 453 20.23 -20.39 -17.54
N ASP A 454 21.32 -21.17 -17.57
CA ASP A 454 21.58 -22.29 -16.65
C ASP A 454 21.65 -21.81 -15.19
N LYS A 455 22.27 -20.66 -14.93
CA LYS A 455 22.37 -20.08 -13.58
C LYS A 455 21.01 -19.62 -13.06
N LEU A 456 20.25 -18.89 -13.88
CA LEU A 456 18.92 -18.45 -13.51
C LEU A 456 17.99 -19.64 -13.21
N TRP A 457 18.02 -20.66 -14.10
CA TRP A 457 17.20 -21.85 -13.95
C TRP A 457 17.60 -22.69 -12.72
N SER A 458 18.89 -22.85 -12.47
CA SER A 458 19.39 -23.57 -11.30
C SER A 458 18.93 -22.92 -10.00
N VAL A 459 19.06 -21.60 -9.89
CA VAL A 459 18.61 -20.86 -8.68
C VAL A 459 17.09 -20.99 -8.51
N HIS A 460 16.31 -20.87 -9.58
CA HIS A 460 14.87 -21.04 -9.54
C HIS A 460 14.48 -22.44 -9.04
N ASN A 461 15.07 -23.50 -9.59
CA ASN A 461 14.80 -24.87 -9.16
C ASN A 461 15.20 -25.13 -7.70
N GLU A 462 16.31 -24.57 -7.24
CA GLU A 462 16.69 -24.65 -5.81
C GLU A 462 15.61 -24.02 -4.92
N ARG A 463 15.04 -22.89 -5.33
CA ARG A 463 13.95 -22.23 -4.60
C ARG A 463 12.67 -23.06 -4.61
N LYS A 464 12.34 -23.66 -5.73
CA LYS A 464 11.21 -24.56 -5.86
C LYS A 464 11.31 -25.76 -4.93
N VAL A 465 12.47 -26.42 -4.88
CA VAL A 465 12.71 -27.56 -3.95
C VAL A 465 12.52 -27.12 -2.50
N LYS A 466 13.00 -25.94 -2.11
CA LYS A 466 12.79 -25.39 -0.76
C LYS A 466 11.33 -25.10 -0.46
N LEU A 467 10.59 -24.56 -1.43
CA LEU A 467 9.15 -24.38 -1.30
C LEU A 467 8.43 -25.72 -1.10
N LEU A 468 8.71 -26.73 -1.94
CA LEU A 468 8.07 -28.03 -1.84
C LEU A 468 8.36 -28.74 -0.50
N LYS A 469 9.55 -28.52 0.08
CA LYS A 469 9.86 -28.98 1.44
C LYS A 469 8.91 -28.32 2.46
N LEU A 470 8.72 -27.01 2.40
CA LEU A 470 7.78 -26.28 3.27
C LEU A 470 6.34 -26.77 3.08
N VAL A 471 5.89 -26.98 1.83
CA VAL A 471 4.57 -27.53 1.52
C VAL A 471 4.40 -28.90 2.15
N LYS A 472 5.39 -29.77 2.02
CA LYS A 472 5.42 -31.10 2.63
C LYS A 472 5.29 -31.02 4.15
N GLU A 473 6.10 -30.22 4.82
CA GLU A 473 6.10 -30.06 6.28
C GLU A 473 4.76 -29.49 6.79
N ASN A 474 4.23 -28.45 6.16
CA ASN A 474 2.95 -27.85 6.51
C ASN A 474 1.80 -28.88 6.36
N THR A 475 1.78 -29.62 5.25
CA THR A 475 0.78 -30.65 4.96
C THR A 475 0.85 -31.81 5.97
N ILE A 476 2.05 -32.31 6.28
CA ILE A 476 2.27 -33.37 7.28
C ILE A 476 1.74 -32.92 8.65
N ASN A 477 2.09 -31.73 9.10
CA ASN A 477 1.71 -31.23 10.42
C ASN A 477 0.18 -31.06 10.52
N ARG A 478 -0.47 -30.56 9.46
CA ARG A 478 -1.92 -30.44 9.37
C ARG A 478 -2.60 -31.80 9.44
N LEU A 479 -2.25 -32.72 8.54
CA LEU A 479 -2.90 -34.04 8.45
C LEU A 479 -2.68 -34.92 9.70
N ARG A 480 -1.52 -34.83 10.36
CA ARG A 480 -1.28 -35.47 11.67
C ARG A 480 -2.24 -34.97 12.74
N ARG A 481 -2.45 -33.65 12.79
CA ARG A 481 -3.38 -33.02 13.74
C ARG A 481 -4.83 -33.44 13.44
N GLU A 482 -5.16 -33.68 12.17
CA GLU A 482 -6.48 -34.14 11.73
C GLU A 482 -6.69 -35.65 11.94
N GLY A 483 -5.65 -36.39 12.38
CA GLY A 483 -5.76 -37.81 12.71
C GLY A 483 -5.58 -38.78 11.54
N TYR A 484 -5.04 -38.32 10.41
CA TYR A 484 -4.74 -39.21 9.27
C TYR A 484 -3.64 -40.20 9.63
N ARG A 485 -3.70 -41.42 9.06
CA ARG A 485 -2.67 -42.44 9.23
C ARG A 485 -1.38 -42.01 8.53
N TYR A 486 -0.25 -42.43 9.07
CA TYR A 486 1.07 -42.08 8.54
C TYR A 486 1.25 -42.46 7.07
N GLU A 487 0.79 -43.64 6.67
CA GLU A 487 0.86 -44.14 5.29
C GLU A 487 0.08 -43.23 4.31
N GLU A 488 -1.11 -42.78 4.70
CA GLU A 488 -1.94 -41.88 3.89
C GLU A 488 -1.28 -40.51 3.71
N ILE A 489 -0.64 -40.01 4.78
CA ILE A 489 0.11 -38.75 4.74
C ILE A 489 1.29 -38.86 3.79
N ILE A 490 2.09 -39.95 3.92
CA ILE A 490 3.26 -40.17 3.07
C ILE A 490 2.86 -40.37 1.61
N ASP A 491 1.82 -41.15 1.33
CA ASP A 491 1.28 -41.31 -0.04
C ASP A 491 0.95 -39.93 -0.65
N LEU A 492 0.27 -39.07 0.09
CA LEU A 492 -0.13 -37.76 -0.41
C LEU A 492 1.08 -36.85 -0.69
N VAL A 493 2.00 -36.73 0.27
CA VAL A 493 3.13 -35.80 0.12
C VAL A 493 4.24 -36.35 -0.80
N SER A 494 4.28 -37.66 -1.08
CA SER A 494 5.21 -38.25 -2.05
C SER A 494 4.88 -37.85 -3.51
N LYS A 495 3.66 -37.40 -3.76
CA LYS A 495 3.20 -36.91 -5.08
C LYS A 495 3.70 -35.50 -5.41
N LEU A 496 4.25 -34.76 -4.44
CA LEU A 496 4.94 -33.49 -4.71
C LEU A 496 6.10 -33.71 -5.67
N ASN A 497 6.01 -33.08 -6.84
CA ASN A 497 6.95 -33.28 -7.93
C ASN A 497 7.74 -31.97 -8.23
N PRO A 498 9.05 -31.91 -8.01
CA PRO A 498 9.85 -30.72 -8.32
C PRO A 498 9.92 -30.41 -9.82
N ASN A 499 9.67 -31.40 -10.68
CA ASN A 499 9.65 -31.20 -12.13
C ASN A 499 8.27 -30.79 -12.69
N ALA A 500 7.21 -30.86 -11.89
CA ALA A 500 5.89 -30.44 -12.32
C ALA A 500 5.79 -28.92 -12.39
N LEU A 501 5.07 -28.40 -13.38
CA LEU A 501 4.69 -26.98 -13.41
C LEU A 501 3.91 -26.64 -12.13
N THR A 502 4.43 -25.72 -11.35
CA THR A 502 3.89 -25.35 -10.04
C THR A 502 3.24 -23.97 -10.10
N ILE A 503 1.93 -23.91 -9.89
CA ILE A 503 1.14 -22.66 -9.91
C ILE A 503 0.77 -22.31 -8.47
N GLY A 504 1.07 -21.08 -8.05
CA GLY A 504 0.78 -20.58 -6.70
C GLY A 504 -0.32 -19.54 -6.70
N PHE A 505 -1.25 -19.67 -5.74
CA PHE A 505 -2.24 -18.67 -5.39
C PHE A 505 -2.17 -18.42 -3.88
N ALA A 506 -1.70 -17.24 -3.47
CA ALA A 506 -1.61 -16.94 -2.04
C ALA A 506 -2.04 -15.50 -1.74
N ARG A 507 -3.24 -15.39 -1.15
CA ARG A 507 -3.90 -14.10 -0.89
C ARG A 507 -4.90 -14.24 0.26
N ARG A 508 -5.33 -13.10 0.84
CA ARG A 508 -6.52 -13.11 1.70
C ARG A 508 -7.71 -13.69 0.91
N PHE A 509 -8.39 -14.66 1.48
CA PHE A 509 -9.62 -15.18 0.89
C PHE A 509 -10.75 -14.15 1.07
N ALA A 510 -11.19 -13.60 -0.03
CA ALA A 510 -12.33 -12.70 -0.18
C ALA A 510 -12.97 -12.98 -1.54
N THR A 511 -14.27 -12.78 -1.66
CA THR A 511 -15.06 -13.17 -2.84
C THR A 511 -14.53 -12.59 -4.14
N TYR A 512 -14.18 -11.30 -4.17
CA TYR A 512 -13.68 -10.64 -5.37
C TYR A 512 -12.33 -11.18 -5.86
N LYS A 513 -11.57 -11.87 -5.00
CA LYS A 513 -10.27 -12.48 -5.38
C LYS A 513 -10.45 -13.82 -6.10
N ARG A 514 -11.64 -14.35 -6.10
CA ARG A 514 -12.11 -15.50 -6.89
C ARG A 514 -11.20 -16.73 -6.81
N ALA A 515 -10.75 -17.10 -5.61
CA ALA A 515 -9.80 -18.21 -5.39
C ALA A 515 -10.26 -19.53 -6.01
N THR A 516 -11.56 -19.73 -6.20
CA THR A 516 -12.19 -20.95 -6.75
C THR A 516 -12.44 -20.88 -8.24
N LEU A 517 -12.11 -19.77 -8.92
CA LEU A 517 -12.40 -19.58 -10.35
C LEU A 517 -11.80 -20.69 -11.24
N ILE A 518 -10.60 -21.16 -10.90
CA ILE A 518 -9.91 -22.25 -11.61
C ILE A 518 -10.63 -23.61 -11.49
N PHE A 519 -11.60 -23.73 -10.58
CA PHE A 519 -12.40 -24.93 -10.35
C PHE A 519 -13.83 -24.80 -10.91
N LYS A 520 -14.12 -23.77 -11.72
CA LYS A 520 -15.45 -23.56 -12.30
C LYS A 520 -15.84 -24.70 -13.26
N ASP A 521 -14.85 -25.31 -13.92
CA ASP A 521 -14.96 -26.50 -14.72
C ASP A 521 -14.05 -27.61 -14.15
N LEU A 522 -14.64 -28.46 -13.28
CA LEU A 522 -13.89 -29.53 -12.61
C LEU A 522 -13.43 -30.63 -13.58
N GLU A 523 -14.12 -30.86 -14.66
CA GLU A 523 -13.74 -31.87 -15.66
C GLU A 523 -12.48 -31.41 -16.41
N ARG A 524 -12.49 -30.19 -16.89
CA ARG A 524 -11.37 -29.62 -17.64
C ARG A 524 -10.10 -29.48 -16.79
N ILE A 525 -10.24 -28.99 -15.55
CA ILE A 525 -9.08 -28.91 -14.65
C ILE A 525 -8.57 -30.32 -14.25
N THR A 526 -9.44 -31.32 -14.18
CA THR A 526 -9.05 -32.72 -13.96
C THR A 526 -8.15 -33.20 -15.08
N GLN A 527 -8.48 -32.94 -16.33
CA GLN A 527 -7.66 -33.31 -17.51
C GLN A 527 -6.30 -32.63 -17.44
N ILE A 528 -6.26 -31.33 -17.12
CA ILE A 528 -5.01 -30.56 -16.99
C ILE A 528 -4.10 -31.16 -15.91
N LEU A 529 -4.63 -31.38 -14.71
CA LEU A 529 -3.83 -31.85 -13.57
C LEU A 529 -3.46 -33.33 -13.62
N ASN A 530 -4.17 -34.14 -14.40
CA ASN A 530 -3.90 -35.58 -14.53
C ASN A 530 -3.07 -35.96 -15.74
N ASN A 531 -2.56 -35.00 -16.48
CA ASN A 531 -1.64 -35.28 -17.59
C ASN A 531 -0.28 -35.75 -17.03
N SER A 532 0.03 -37.03 -17.27
CA SER A 532 1.30 -37.65 -16.77
C SER A 532 2.54 -37.17 -17.49
N GLU A 533 2.43 -36.75 -18.75
CA GLU A 533 3.56 -36.26 -19.55
C GLU A 533 3.91 -34.81 -19.21
N LYS A 534 2.90 -34.01 -18.83
CA LYS A 534 3.02 -32.60 -18.49
C LYS A 534 2.39 -32.30 -17.13
N PRO A 535 2.94 -32.84 -16.03
CA PRO A 535 2.31 -32.75 -14.73
C PRO A 535 2.22 -31.31 -14.21
N VAL A 536 1.07 -30.95 -13.65
CA VAL A 536 0.78 -29.65 -13.04
C VAL A 536 0.36 -29.84 -11.59
N GLN A 537 0.83 -28.96 -10.71
CA GLN A 537 0.41 -28.94 -9.30
C GLN A 537 0.06 -27.50 -8.86
N LEU A 538 -0.94 -27.39 -7.98
CA LEU A 538 -1.47 -26.13 -7.48
C LEU A 538 -1.18 -26.00 -5.98
N ILE A 539 -0.75 -24.80 -5.56
CA ILE A 539 -0.52 -24.48 -4.16
C ILE A 539 -1.36 -23.27 -3.79
N PHE A 540 -2.26 -23.43 -2.81
CA PHE A 540 -3.08 -22.38 -2.26
C PHE A 540 -2.65 -22.04 -0.84
N ALA A 541 -2.66 -20.74 -0.50
CA ALA A 541 -2.44 -20.26 0.86
C ALA A 541 -3.23 -18.97 1.11
N GLY A 542 -3.59 -18.72 2.35
CA GLY A 542 -4.28 -17.48 2.72
C GLY A 542 -5.16 -17.64 3.95
N LYS A 543 -5.63 -16.49 4.44
CA LYS A 543 -6.55 -16.40 5.57
C LYS A 543 -7.79 -15.62 5.14
N ALA A 544 -8.96 -15.99 5.66
CA ALA A 544 -10.17 -15.18 5.59
C ALA A 544 -10.32 -14.40 6.90
N HIS A 545 -10.89 -13.19 6.84
CA HIS A 545 -11.20 -12.47 8.08
C HIS A 545 -12.13 -13.32 8.96
N PRO A 546 -11.98 -13.31 10.29
CA PRO A 546 -12.82 -14.16 11.16
C PRO A 546 -14.33 -13.92 11.04
N GLN A 547 -14.75 -12.72 10.61
CA GLN A 547 -16.14 -12.38 10.35
C GLN A 547 -16.58 -12.59 8.88
N ASP A 548 -15.64 -12.86 7.96
CA ASP A 548 -15.91 -13.09 6.54
C ASP A 548 -16.25 -14.58 6.30
N LYS A 549 -17.53 -14.91 6.44
CA LYS A 549 -18.02 -16.29 6.25
C LYS A 549 -17.83 -16.76 4.81
N GLU A 550 -18.09 -15.90 3.83
CA GLU A 550 -17.92 -16.23 2.41
C GLU A 550 -16.47 -16.57 2.08
N GLY A 551 -15.52 -15.76 2.58
CA GLY A 551 -14.10 -16.05 2.45
C GLY A 551 -13.68 -17.36 3.13
N GLN A 552 -14.28 -17.70 4.27
CA GLN A 552 -14.05 -19.00 4.94
C GLN A 552 -14.63 -20.17 4.15
N ASP A 553 -15.78 -20.00 3.49
CA ASP A 553 -16.38 -21.00 2.64
C ASP A 553 -15.54 -21.29 1.38
N LEU A 554 -14.82 -20.29 0.84
CA LEU A 554 -13.84 -20.52 -0.23
C LEU A 554 -12.71 -21.45 0.23
N ILE A 555 -12.18 -21.26 1.45
CA ILE A 555 -11.16 -22.14 2.04
C ILE A 555 -11.68 -23.57 2.14
N LYS A 556 -12.90 -23.72 2.68
CA LYS A 556 -13.55 -25.02 2.83
C LYS A 556 -13.74 -25.71 1.48
N TYR A 557 -14.20 -24.98 0.47
CA TYR A 557 -14.38 -25.54 -0.88
C TYR A 557 -13.06 -26.04 -1.49
N ILE A 558 -11.99 -25.23 -1.40
CA ILE A 558 -10.66 -25.64 -1.91
C ILE A 558 -10.14 -26.87 -1.16
N HIS A 559 -10.34 -26.94 0.16
CA HIS A 559 -10.01 -28.13 0.94
C HIS A 559 -10.77 -29.36 0.41
N GLN A 560 -12.10 -29.27 0.21
CA GLN A 560 -12.90 -30.35 -0.31
C GLN A 560 -12.44 -30.82 -1.69
N VAL A 561 -12.19 -29.89 -2.61
CA VAL A 561 -11.65 -30.20 -3.95
C VAL A 561 -10.29 -30.90 -3.84
N SER A 562 -9.38 -30.40 -2.99
CA SER A 562 -8.03 -30.98 -2.83
C SER A 562 -8.03 -32.42 -2.31
N MET A 563 -9.11 -32.84 -1.63
CA MET A 563 -9.26 -34.18 -1.08
C MET A 563 -10.02 -35.16 -2.01
N MET A 564 -10.53 -34.66 -3.15
CA MET A 564 -11.15 -35.55 -4.17
C MET A 564 -10.08 -36.47 -4.76
N PRO A 565 -10.44 -37.77 -5.08
CA PRO A 565 -9.46 -38.75 -5.55
C PRO A 565 -8.61 -38.27 -6.72
N GLN A 566 -9.20 -37.61 -7.71
CA GLN A 566 -8.51 -37.12 -8.91
C GLN A 566 -7.54 -35.96 -8.62
N PHE A 567 -7.70 -35.25 -7.51
CA PHE A 567 -6.87 -34.06 -7.15
C PHE A 567 -5.94 -34.31 -5.98
N LYS A 568 -6.11 -35.42 -5.27
CA LYS A 568 -5.32 -35.76 -4.09
C LYS A 568 -3.83 -35.89 -4.43
N GLY A 569 -3.01 -35.05 -3.80
CA GLY A 569 -1.57 -34.96 -4.06
C GLY A 569 -1.19 -34.05 -5.25
N LYS A 570 -2.13 -33.29 -5.82
CA LYS A 570 -1.90 -32.31 -6.90
C LYS A 570 -2.33 -30.90 -6.51
N ILE A 571 -3.23 -30.78 -5.54
CA ILE A 571 -3.70 -29.51 -4.97
C ILE A 571 -3.32 -29.51 -3.50
N PHE A 572 -2.57 -28.50 -3.08
CA PHE A 572 -2.11 -28.32 -1.71
C PHE A 572 -2.65 -27.02 -1.14
N LEU A 573 -3.38 -27.10 -0.04
CA LEU A 573 -3.86 -25.95 0.73
C LEU A 573 -3.00 -25.80 1.98
N LEU A 574 -2.26 -24.69 2.10
CA LEU A 574 -1.40 -24.40 3.24
C LEU A 574 -2.15 -23.57 4.27
N GLU A 575 -1.94 -23.89 5.54
CA GLU A 575 -2.49 -23.12 6.65
C GLU A 575 -1.47 -22.11 7.21
N ASN A 576 -2.01 -21.11 7.89
CA ASN A 576 -1.27 -20.08 8.60
C ASN A 576 -0.34 -19.22 7.73
N TYR A 577 -0.84 -18.80 6.57
CA TYR A 577 -0.12 -17.90 5.66
C TYR A 577 0.38 -16.64 6.38
N ASN A 578 1.67 -16.32 6.22
CA ASN A 578 2.37 -15.17 6.80
C ASN A 578 3.50 -14.69 5.88
N ILE A 579 4.27 -13.67 6.33
CA ILE A 579 5.40 -13.08 5.57
C ILE A 579 6.45 -14.16 5.24
N ALA A 580 6.84 -15.00 6.20
CA ALA A 580 7.84 -16.05 5.99
C ALA A 580 7.41 -17.03 4.90
N MET A 581 6.19 -17.58 4.99
CA MET A 581 5.63 -18.47 3.96
C MET A 581 5.52 -17.77 2.61
N SER A 582 5.12 -16.50 2.60
CA SER A 582 5.02 -15.70 1.37
C SER A 582 6.34 -15.65 0.62
N ARG A 583 7.48 -15.45 1.32
CA ARG A 583 8.83 -15.41 0.69
C ARG A 583 9.18 -16.73 -0.04
N TYR A 584 8.73 -17.87 0.47
CA TYR A 584 8.93 -19.16 -0.22
C TYR A 584 8.04 -19.28 -1.45
N LEU A 585 6.76 -18.93 -1.33
CA LEU A 585 5.77 -19.03 -2.42
C LEU A 585 6.15 -18.15 -3.61
N ILE A 586 6.36 -16.84 -3.38
CA ILE A 586 6.70 -15.87 -4.44
C ILE A 586 8.04 -16.11 -5.12
N SER A 587 8.89 -16.96 -4.57
CA SER A 587 10.20 -17.27 -5.14
C SER A 587 10.36 -18.72 -5.60
N GLY A 588 9.41 -19.60 -5.31
CA GLY A 588 9.52 -21.03 -5.55
C GLY A 588 8.45 -21.66 -6.43
N VAL A 589 7.37 -20.95 -6.76
CA VAL A 589 6.44 -21.40 -7.81
C VAL A 589 6.93 -20.97 -9.19
N ASP A 590 6.43 -21.59 -10.24
CA ASP A 590 6.78 -21.23 -11.62
C ASP A 590 5.86 -20.10 -12.13
N VAL A 591 4.57 -20.17 -11.74
CA VAL A 591 3.53 -19.21 -12.15
C VAL A 591 2.81 -18.68 -10.93
N TRP A 592 2.61 -17.37 -10.89
CA TRP A 592 1.82 -16.69 -9.89
C TRP A 592 0.44 -16.35 -10.44
N LEU A 593 -0.58 -17.06 -9.95
CA LEU A 593 -1.96 -16.87 -10.37
C LEU A 593 -2.61 -15.74 -9.57
N ASN A 594 -3.20 -14.77 -10.29
CA ASN A 594 -3.87 -13.63 -9.70
C ASN A 594 -5.13 -13.27 -10.51
N ASN A 595 -6.31 -13.63 -10.01
CA ASN A 595 -7.56 -13.54 -10.75
C ASN A 595 -8.65 -12.74 -10.02
N PRO A 596 -8.34 -11.47 -9.59
CA PRO A 596 -9.35 -10.63 -8.97
C PRO A 596 -10.46 -10.30 -9.97
N ARG A 597 -11.63 -9.93 -9.46
CA ARG A 597 -12.68 -9.32 -10.27
C ARG A 597 -12.27 -7.89 -10.62
N ARG A 598 -12.08 -7.60 -11.88
CA ARG A 598 -11.79 -6.25 -12.35
C ARG A 598 -13.03 -5.35 -12.21
N PRO A 599 -12.90 -4.09 -11.72
CA PRO A 599 -11.67 -3.39 -11.32
C PRO A 599 -11.45 -3.36 -9.78
N MET A 600 -11.69 -4.47 -9.07
CA MET A 600 -11.72 -4.50 -7.60
C MET A 600 -10.34 -4.68 -6.93
N GLU A 601 -9.27 -4.88 -7.68
CA GLU A 601 -7.91 -4.90 -7.13
C GLU A 601 -7.25 -3.54 -7.29
N ALA A 602 -7.16 -2.79 -6.20
CA ALA A 602 -6.60 -1.43 -6.24
C ALA A 602 -5.17 -1.36 -6.81
N SER A 603 -4.32 -2.27 -6.41
CA SER A 603 -2.98 -2.42 -6.96
C SER A 603 -2.55 -3.89 -6.99
N GLY A 604 -2.50 -4.58 -5.85
CA GLY A 604 -1.78 -5.82 -5.68
C GLY A 604 -0.26 -5.59 -5.68
N THR A 605 0.45 -6.35 -4.86
CA THR A 605 1.93 -6.32 -4.80
C THR A 605 2.56 -7.70 -4.85
N SER A 606 1.75 -8.77 -4.69
CA SER A 606 2.27 -10.14 -4.67
C SER A 606 2.88 -10.56 -6.01
N GLY A 607 2.27 -10.16 -7.13
CA GLY A 607 2.81 -10.39 -8.46
C GLY A 607 4.13 -9.65 -8.71
N GLN A 608 4.29 -8.44 -8.17
CA GLN A 608 5.54 -7.69 -8.23
C GLN A 608 6.67 -8.43 -7.47
N LYS A 609 6.34 -8.97 -6.28
CA LYS A 609 7.27 -9.80 -5.49
C LYS A 609 7.66 -11.08 -6.21
N ALA A 610 6.72 -11.72 -6.88
CA ALA A 610 6.95 -12.90 -7.70
C ALA A 610 7.87 -12.58 -8.87
N SER A 611 7.61 -11.52 -9.62
CA SER A 611 8.40 -11.09 -10.78
C SER A 611 9.87 -10.88 -10.46
N VAL A 612 10.22 -10.17 -9.39
CA VAL A 612 11.64 -9.91 -9.05
C VAL A 612 12.39 -11.18 -8.63
N ASN A 613 11.68 -12.27 -8.39
CA ASN A 613 12.25 -13.61 -8.14
C ASN A 613 12.22 -14.50 -9.39
N GLY A 614 11.83 -13.98 -10.55
CA GLY A 614 11.74 -14.72 -11.80
C GLY A 614 10.48 -15.59 -11.95
N VAL A 615 9.54 -15.50 -11.01
CA VAL A 615 8.24 -16.17 -11.12
C VAL A 615 7.34 -15.38 -12.07
N ILE A 616 6.66 -16.06 -13.00
CA ILE A 616 5.92 -15.41 -14.07
C ILE A 616 4.47 -15.16 -13.63
N ASN A 617 3.96 -13.96 -13.87
CA ASN A 617 2.58 -13.61 -13.56
C ASN A 617 1.60 -14.15 -14.59
N PHE A 618 0.52 -14.74 -14.10
CA PHE A 618 -0.70 -15.05 -14.84
C PHE A 618 -1.88 -14.36 -14.14
N SER A 619 -2.30 -13.22 -14.67
CA SER A 619 -3.18 -12.31 -13.93
C SER A 619 -4.23 -11.63 -14.81
N VAL A 620 -5.37 -11.33 -14.20
CA VAL A 620 -6.34 -10.38 -14.78
C VAL A 620 -5.67 -9.02 -14.92
N LEU A 621 -6.05 -8.26 -15.95
CA LEU A 621 -5.60 -6.89 -16.21
C LEU A 621 -6.24 -5.91 -15.22
N ASP A 622 -5.86 -6.03 -13.94
CA ASP A 622 -6.35 -5.22 -12.84
C ASP A 622 -5.18 -4.70 -11.99
N GLY A 623 -5.42 -3.64 -11.24
CA GLY A 623 -4.41 -3.00 -10.41
C GLY A 623 -3.12 -2.67 -11.18
N TRP A 624 -1.96 -3.07 -10.63
CA TRP A 624 -0.66 -2.81 -11.24
C TRP A 624 -0.45 -3.56 -12.58
N TRP A 625 -1.09 -4.74 -12.76
CA TRP A 625 -0.90 -5.54 -13.97
C TRP A 625 -1.55 -4.90 -15.19
N ALA A 626 -2.61 -4.08 -15.01
CA ALA A 626 -3.22 -3.31 -16.08
C ALA A 626 -2.24 -2.35 -16.78
N GLU A 627 -1.22 -1.87 -16.06
CA GLU A 627 -0.18 -0.97 -16.57
C GLU A 627 1.21 -1.64 -16.69
N GLY A 628 1.37 -2.84 -16.11
CA GLY A 628 2.63 -3.58 -16.07
C GLY A 628 2.77 -4.65 -17.12
N TYR A 629 1.69 -5.16 -17.67
CA TYR A 629 1.70 -6.19 -18.70
C TYR A 629 2.16 -5.62 -20.05
N ASN A 630 3.10 -6.30 -20.70
CA ASN A 630 3.67 -5.87 -21.99
C ASN A 630 3.74 -6.98 -23.05
N GLN A 631 2.97 -8.06 -22.88
CA GLN A 631 2.91 -9.25 -23.75
C GLN A 631 4.16 -10.16 -23.72
N LYS A 632 5.26 -9.72 -23.11
CA LYS A 632 6.53 -10.47 -23.03
C LYS A 632 6.90 -10.90 -21.61
N ASN A 633 6.20 -10.39 -20.58
CA ASN A 633 6.56 -10.56 -19.17
C ASN A 633 5.59 -11.44 -18.39
N GLY A 634 4.68 -12.14 -19.06
CA GLY A 634 3.69 -13.03 -18.43
C GLY A 634 2.45 -13.19 -19.29
N TRP A 635 1.33 -13.57 -18.66
CA TRP A 635 0.06 -13.83 -19.33
C TRP A 635 -1.10 -13.09 -18.68
N THR A 636 -2.14 -12.85 -19.47
CA THR A 636 -3.39 -12.23 -19.02
C THR A 636 -4.50 -13.24 -18.89
N ILE A 637 -5.41 -12.99 -17.96
CA ILE A 637 -6.70 -13.66 -17.82
C ILE A 637 -7.76 -12.66 -18.29
N GLY A 638 -8.61 -13.09 -19.24
CA GLY A 638 -9.63 -12.23 -19.82
C GLY A 638 -9.05 -11.08 -20.65
N THR A 639 -9.88 -10.07 -20.85
CA THR A 639 -9.57 -8.85 -21.62
C THR A 639 -9.94 -7.60 -20.82
N ASN A 640 -9.85 -6.43 -21.44
CA ASN A 640 -10.33 -5.16 -20.87
C ASN A 640 -11.84 -4.95 -21.11
N ALA A 641 -12.57 -5.93 -21.64
CA ALA A 641 -13.98 -5.82 -21.90
C ALA A 641 -14.78 -5.58 -20.63
N GLU A 642 -15.85 -4.81 -20.75
CA GLU A 642 -16.87 -4.68 -19.73
C GLU A 642 -17.88 -5.82 -19.89
N TYR A 643 -18.40 -6.31 -18.76
CA TYR A 643 -19.35 -7.41 -18.72
C TYR A 643 -20.65 -6.94 -18.08
N ASN A 644 -21.77 -7.47 -18.57
CA ASN A 644 -23.09 -7.11 -18.04
C ASN A 644 -23.37 -7.70 -16.66
N SER A 645 -22.64 -8.76 -16.28
CA SER A 645 -22.79 -9.42 -14.98
C SER A 645 -21.48 -10.03 -14.49
N TYR A 646 -21.41 -10.24 -13.18
CA TYR A 646 -20.30 -10.97 -12.55
C TYR A 646 -20.21 -12.43 -13.02
N GLU A 647 -21.34 -13.06 -13.32
CA GLU A 647 -21.41 -14.42 -13.83
C GLU A 647 -20.78 -14.55 -15.22
N GLU A 648 -21.09 -13.61 -16.11
CA GLU A 648 -20.53 -13.52 -17.45
C GLU A 648 -19.01 -13.30 -17.39
N GLN A 649 -18.55 -12.38 -16.54
CA GLN A 649 -17.13 -12.18 -16.31
C GLN A 649 -16.43 -13.43 -15.78
N ASP A 650 -17.01 -14.11 -14.80
CA ASP A 650 -16.45 -15.35 -14.24
C ASP A 650 -16.36 -16.47 -15.28
N GLN A 651 -17.36 -16.57 -16.15
CA GLN A 651 -17.36 -17.55 -17.23
C GLN A 651 -16.26 -17.26 -18.24
N ALA A 652 -16.17 -16.01 -18.71
CA ALA A 652 -15.15 -15.59 -19.67
C ALA A 652 -13.73 -15.76 -19.11
N ASP A 653 -13.50 -15.32 -17.87
CA ASP A 653 -12.19 -15.41 -17.24
C ASP A 653 -11.77 -16.84 -16.94
N SER A 654 -12.71 -17.73 -16.52
CA SER A 654 -12.40 -19.16 -16.30
C SER A 654 -12.00 -19.85 -17.60
N GLN A 655 -12.72 -19.61 -18.69
CA GLN A 655 -12.35 -20.14 -20.01
C GLN A 655 -10.99 -19.61 -20.47
N SER A 656 -10.71 -18.35 -20.24
CA SER A 656 -9.39 -17.75 -20.53
C SER A 656 -8.27 -18.42 -19.73
N ILE A 657 -8.51 -18.77 -18.44
CA ILE A 657 -7.53 -19.50 -17.61
C ILE A 657 -7.21 -20.84 -18.25
N TYR A 658 -8.20 -21.66 -18.55
CA TYR A 658 -7.96 -23.00 -19.11
C TYR A 658 -7.27 -22.93 -20.46
N LYS A 659 -7.80 -22.12 -21.37
CA LYS A 659 -7.21 -21.95 -22.72
C LYS A 659 -5.74 -21.51 -22.64
N THR A 660 -5.43 -20.55 -21.79
CA THR A 660 -4.04 -20.05 -21.66
C THR A 660 -3.13 -21.11 -21.04
N LEU A 661 -3.62 -21.90 -20.08
CA LEU A 661 -2.86 -23.01 -19.51
C LEU A 661 -2.57 -24.08 -20.57
N GLU A 662 -3.58 -24.50 -21.32
CA GLU A 662 -3.50 -25.60 -22.29
C GLU A 662 -2.67 -25.23 -23.52
N GLU A 663 -2.88 -24.03 -24.08
CA GLU A 663 -2.30 -23.64 -25.35
C GLU A 663 -0.95 -22.91 -25.22
N LYS A 664 -0.67 -22.25 -24.07
CA LYS A 664 0.50 -21.39 -23.92
C LYS A 664 1.42 -21.81 -22.78
N ILE A 665 0.93 -21.83 -21.54
CA ILE A 665 1.77 -21.98 -20.34
C ILE A 665 2.36 -23.40 -20.26
N ILE A 666 1.52 -24.41 -20.28
CA ILE A 666 1.96 -25.81 -20.14
C ILE A 666 2.86 -26.24 -21.29
N PRO A 667 2.50 -26.03 -22.58
CA PRO A 667 3.38 -26.36 -23.68
C PRO A 667 4.74 -25.71 -23.59
N LEU A 668 4.77 -24.40 -23.26
CA LEU A 668 6.01 -23.64 -23.19
C LEU A 668 6.95 -24.11 -22.05
N TYR A 669 6.39 -24.44 -20.87
CA TYR A 669 7.18 -24.94 -19.74
C TYR A 669 7.84 -26.28 -20.06
N TYR A 670 7.15 -27.14 -20.82
CA TYR A 670 7.64 -28.49 -21.19
C TYR A 670 8.39 -28.55 -22.54
N GLU A 671 8.48 -27.42 -23.27
CA GLU A 671 9.33 -27.28 -24.45
C GLU A 671 10.79 -27.14 -24.00
N LYS A 672 11.41 -28.29 -23.62
CA LYS A 672 12.79 -28.31 -23.09
C LYS A 672 13.77 -28.68 -24.18
N ASP A 673 14.92 -27.99 -24.20
CA ASP A 673 16.07 -28.33 -25.01
C ASP A 673 16.82 -29.56 -24.45
N LYS A 674 17.94 -29.90 -25.08
CA LYS A 674 18.82 -31.01 -24.67
C LYS A 674 19.41 -30.84 -23.25
N ASP A 675 19.47 -29.63 -22.74
CA ASP A 675 19.98 -29.26 -21.41
C ASP A 675 18.83 -29.22 -20.37
N GLY A 676 17.60 -29.58 -20.76
CA GLY A 676 16.43 -29.66 -19.88
C GLY A 676 15.80 -28.31 -19.52
N MET A 677 16.09 -27.25 -20.33
CA MET A 677 15.61 -25.89 -20.10
C MET A 677 14.73 -25.45 -21.28
N SER A 678 13.77 -24.56 -21.00
CA SER A 678 13.01 -23.85 -22.03
C SER A 678 13.56 -22.43 -22.18
N GLU A 679 14.23 -22.16 -23.30
CA GLU A 679 14.78 -20.83 -23.59
C GLU A 679 13.68 -19.75 -23.62
N LYS A 680 12.56 -20.08 -24.24
CA LYS A 680 11.42 -19.15 -24.31
C LYS A 680 10.85 -18.83 -22.93
N TRP A 681 10.78 -19.82 -22.03
CA TRP A 681 10.37 -19.63 -20.64
C TRP A 681 11.32 -18.69 -19.91
N LEU A 682 12.63 -18.94 -20.01
CA LEU A 682 13.67 -18.13 -19.39
C LEU A 682 13.67 -16.69 -19.92
N ASN A 683 13.36 -16.49 -21.18
CA ASN A 683 13.19 -15.15 -21.75
C ASN A 683 12.00 -14.40 -21.13
N ILE A 684 10.88 -15.07 -20.86
CA ILE A 684 9.74 -14.45 -20.13
C ILE A 684 10.15 -14.15 -18.69
N MET A 685 10.86 -15.05 -18.00
CA MET A 685 11.37 -14.81 -16.64
C MET A 685 12.25 -13.55 -16.60
N LYS A 686 13.21 -13.41 -17.52
CA LYS A 686 14.09 -12.23 -17.60
C LYS A 686 13.29 -10.97 -17.89
N ASN A 687 12.38 -11.00 -18.85
CA ASN A 687 11.51 -9.86 -19.18
C ASN A 687 10.64 -9.47 -17.97
N SER A 688 10.11 -10.44 -17.24
CA SER A 688 9.33 -10.20 -16.01
C SER A 688 10.16 -9.43 -14.97
N ILE A 689 11.41 -9.87 -14.72
CA ILE A 689 12.33 -9.21 -13.80
C ILE A 689 12.65 -7.78 -14.27
N ILE A 690 13.06 -7.62 -15.53
CA ILE A 690 13.50 -6.34 -16.13
C ILE A 690 12.38 -5.28 -16.02
N THR A 691 11.18 -5.65 -16.42
CA THR A 691 10.06 -4.70 -16.50
C THR A 691 9.43 -4.38 -15.16
N THR A 692 9.70 -5.18 -14.15
CA THR A 692 9.10 -5.03 -12.81
C THR A 692 10.08 -4.43 -11.80
N GLY A 693 11.34 -4.79 -11.86
CA GLY A 693 12.32 -4.55 -10.81
C GLY A 693 12.49 -3.08 -10.44
N GLY A 694 12.63 -2.18 -11.41
CA GLY A 694 12.73 -0.74 -11.20
C GLY A 694 11.36 -0.09 -10.99
N LYS A 695 10.49 -0.25 -11.97
CA LYS A 695 9.20 0.41 -12.07
C LYS A 695 8.25 0.14 -10.88
N TYR A 696 8.30 -1.07 -10.32
CA TYR A 696 7.42 -1.49 -9.22
C TYR A 696 8.18 -1.70 -7.91
N SER A 697 9.27 -0.98 -7.70
CA SER A 697 9.95 -0.88 -6.41
C SER A 697 9.33 0.21 -5.52
N THR A 698 9.34 0.03 -4.20
CA THR A 698 9.01 1.13 -3.28
C THR A 698 10.03 2.26 -3.30
N SER A 699 11.24 2.03 -3.79
CA SER A 699 12.21 3.10 -4.05
C SER A 699 11.67 4.07 -5.10
N ARG A 700 11.18 3.59 -6.26
CA ARG A 700 10.52 4.41 -7.28
C ARG A 700 9.24 5.04 -6.72
N MET A 701 8.39 4.24 -6.05
CA MET A 701 7.15 4.72 -5.46
C MET A 701 7.40 5.91 -4.52
N LEU A 702 8.39 5.81 -3.63
CA LEU A 702 8.72 6.89 -2.70
C LEU A 702 9.34 8.11 -3.38
N THR A 703 10.14 7.90 -4.44
CA THR A 703 10.62 9.04 -5.22
C THR A 703 9.47 9.81 -5.87
N ASP A 704 8.41 9.11 -6.30
CA ASP A 704 7.20 9.74 -6.82
C ASP A 704 6.43 10.47 -5.72
N TYR A 705 6.22 9.86 -4.55
CA TYR A 705 5.60 10.54 -3.39
C TYR A 705 6.37 11.80 -2.99
N VAL A 706 7.69 11.73 -2.92
CA VAL A 706 8.53 12.89 -2.56
C VAL A 706 8.39 13.99 -3.61
N ASN A 707 8.55 13.64 -4.89
CA ASN A 707 8.56 14.63 -5.97
C ASN A 707 7.18 15.26 -6.22
N GLN A 708 6.12 14.45 -6.21
CA GLN A 708 4.78 14.86 -6.66
C GLN A 708 3.90 15.36 -5.51
N LEU A 709 4.11 14.86 -4.29
CA LEU A 709 3.21 15.11 -3.17
C LEU A 709 3.93 15.81 -2.00
N TYR A 710 5.01 15.24 -1.44
CA TYR A 710 5.61 15.75 -0.21
C TYR A 710 6.31 17.09 -0.42
N MET A 711 7.21 17.20 -1.39
CA MET A 711 7.97 18.43 -1.59
C MET A 711 7.11 19.63 -2.04
N PRO A 712 6.11 19.47 -2.92
CA PRO A 712 5.17 20.55 -3.19
C PRO A 712 4.44 21.03 -1.94
N LEU A 713 4.00 20.12 -1.07
CA LEU A 713 3.35 20.49 0.19
C LEU A 713 4.32 21.10 1.19
N CYS A 714 5.57 20.60 1.31
CA CYS A 714 6.58 21.21 2.17
C CYS A 714 6.79 22.70 1.83
N LYS A 715 6.92 23.01 0.54
CA LYS A 715 7.06 24.39 0.05
C LYS A 715 5.85 25.24 0.39
N LEU A 716 4.65 24.72 0.14
CA LEU A 716 3.42 25.45 0.43
C LEU A 716 3.20 25.63 1.94
N THR A 717 3.47 24.61 2.74
CA THR A 717 3.38 24.69 4.21
C THR A 717 4.27 25.81 4.76
N LYS A 718 5.52 25.91 4.29
CA LYS A 718 6.44 26.98 4.72
C LYS A 718 5.83 28.33 4.38
N LYS A 719 5.38 28.56 3.13
CA LYS A 719 4.73 29.80 2.70
C LYS A 719 3.52 30.16 3.59
N TYR A 720 2.67 29.18 3.92
CA TYR A 720 1.48 29.41 4.76
C TYR A 720 1.81 29.73 6.23
N TYR A 721 2.88 29.15 6.77
CA TYR A 721 3.30 29.43 8.15
C TYR A 721 4.10 30.71 8.31
N GLU A 722 4.80 31.16 7.27
CA GLU A 722 5.56 32.42 7.26
C GLU A 722 4.65 33.63 7.13
N ASP A 723 3.52 33.49 6.44
CA ASP A 723 2.57 34.59 6.18
C ASP A 723 1.13 34.14 6.35
N ILE A 724 0.64 34.23 7.58
CA ILE A 724 -0.74 33.86 7.95
C ILE A 724 -1.75 34.88 7.44
N ASP A 725 -1.38 36.13 7.34
CA ASP A 725 -2.26 37.17 6.81
C ASP A 725 -2.58 36.91 5.34
N ASN A 726 -1.59 36.47 4.56
CA ASN A 726 -1.80 36.05 3.18
C ASN A 726 -2.76 34.83 3.08
N VAL A 727 -2.73 33.89 4.06
CA VAL A 727 -3.69 32.77 4.09
C VAL A 727 -5.10 33.29 4.40
N ALA A 728 -5.23 34.31 5.25
CA ALA A 728 -6.52 34.92 5.54
C ALA A 728 -7.07 35.67 4.31
N GLU A 729 -6.22 36.38 3.58
CA GLU A 729 -6.55 37.04 2.30
C GLU A 729 -6.97 36.00 1.24
N TYR A 730 -6.23 34.89 1.13
CA TYR A 730 -6.59 33.76 0.26
C TYR A 730 -7.96 33.18 0.65
N ASN A 731 -8.26 33.05 1.94
CA ASN A 731 -9.56 32.58 2.39
C ASN A 731 -10.68 33.58 2.06
N ALA A 732 -10.42 34.90 2.19
CA ALA A 732 -11.34 35.94 1.75
C ALA A 732 -11.57 35.88 0.24
N TRP A 733 -10.51 35.74 -0.57
CA TRP A 733 -10.59 35.53 -2.01
C TRP A 733 -11.47 34.31 -2.38
N LYS A 734 -11.30 33.16 -1.69
CA LYS A 734 -12.15 31.99 -1.94
C LYS A 734 -13.64 32.26 -1.73
N LYS A 735 -13.97 33.01 -0.70
CA LYS A 735 -15.36 33.41 -0.42
C LYS A 735 -15.89 34.34 -1.50
N ASP A 736 -15.13 35.36 -1.87
CA ASP A 736 -15.50 36.35 -2.87
C ASP A 736 -15.74 35.70 -4.24
N ILE A 737 -14.76 34.92 -4.73
CA ILE A 737 -14.88 34.23 -6.02
C ILE A 737 -16.03 33.23 -6.04
N THR A 738 -16.30 32.53 -4.92
CA THR A 738 -17.43 31.58 -4.81
C THR A 738 -18.77 32.30 -4.90
N MET A 739 -18.93 33.46 -4.24
CA MET A 739 -20.18 34.25 -4.29
C MET A 739 -20.47 34.79 -5.69
N ASN A 740 -19.44 35.22 -6.40
CA ASN A 740 -19.56 35.86 -7.71
C ASN A 740 -19.49 34.89 -8.89
N TRP A 741 -19.19 33.61 -8.65
CA TRP A 741 -18.96 32.60 -9.70
C TRP A 741 -20.15 32.38 -10.62
N LYS A 742 -21.36 32.45 -10.08
CA LYS A 742 -22.62 32.28 -10.84
C LYS A 742 -22.83 33.32 -11.93
N ASP A 743 -22.27 34.51 -11.75
CA ASP A 743 -22.48 35.69 -12.60
C ASP A 743 -21.54 35.67 -13.84
N ILE A 744 -20.58 34.74 -13.92
CA ILE A 744 -19.73 34.54 -15.09
C ILE A 744 -20.60 34.08 -16.27
N LYS A 745 -20.40 34.74 -17.46
CA LYS A 745 -20.97 34.26 -18.72
C LYS A 745 -19.86 33.97 -19.72
N ILE A 746 -20.08 32.97 -20.56
CA ILE A 746 -19.16 32.60 -21.63
C ILE A 746 -19.91 32.57 -22.94
N ASN A 747 -19.45 33.33 -23.93
CA ASN A 747 -20.03 33.41 -25.25
C ASN A 747 -19.01 32.95 -26.30
N GLN A 748 -19.47 32.20 -27.30
CA GLN A 748 -18.61 31.80 -28.40
C GLN A 748 -18.47 32.95 -29.38
N VAL A 749 -17.23 33.28 -29.75
CA VAL A 749 -16.95 34.40 -30.69
C VAL A 749 -16.95 33.90 -32.12
N ASN A 750 -16.31 32.77 -32.42
CA ASN A 750 -16.28 32.18 -33.74
C ASN A 750 -17.00 30.82 -33.75
N ASN A 751 -17.96 30.69 -34.67
CA ASN A 751 -18.66 29.43 -34.87
C ASN A 751 -17.96 28.62 -35.97
N LEU A 752 -17.34 27.49 -35.60
CA LEU A 752 -16.66 26.56 -36.51
C LEU A 752 -17.43 25.22 -36.66
N ASP A 753 -18.75 25.25 -36.49
CA ASP A 753 -19.60 24.09 -36.68
C ASP A 753 -19.53 23.57 -38.15
N ASN A 754 -19.42 22.25 -38.29
CA ASN A 754 -19.45 21.54 -39.57
C ASN A 754 -18.33 21.92 -40.58
N ILE A 755 -17.20 22.42 -40.11
CA ILE A 755 -16.03 22.61 -40.99
C ILE A 755 -15.32 21.29 -41.23
N THR A 756 -14.73 21.17 -42.40
CA THR A 756 -13.86 20.05 -42.77
C THR A 756 -12.44 20.57 -42.96
N ILE A 757 -11.49 19.97 -42.27
CA ILE A 757 -10.07 20.32 -42.38
C ILE A 757 -9.20 19.07 -42.52
N ASP A 758 -8.03 19.22 -43.08
CA ASP A 758 -7.07 18.13 -43.22
C ASP A 758 -6.35 17.87 -41.90
N ALA A 759 -6.08 16.61 -41.62
CA ALA A 759 -5.31 16.21 -40.45
C ALA A 759 -3.90 16.83 -40.49
N GLY A 760 -3.45 17.32 -39.32
CA GLY A 760 -2.19 18.08 -39.19
C GLY A 760 -2.38 19.60 -39.21
N ASN A 761 -3.57 20.09 -39.51
CA ASN A 761 -3.88 21.51 -39.45
C ASN A 761 -4.37 21.91 -38.05
N ASN A 762 -4.22 23.21 -37.76
CA ASN A 762 -4.70 23.83 -36.52
C ASN A 762 -5.99 24.58 -36.78
N ILE A 763 -6.89 24.57 -35.82
CA ILE A 763 -8.04 25.51 -35.78
C ILE A 763 -7.79 26.53 -34.69
N GLU A 764 -8.14 27.77 -34.91
CA GLU A 764 -8.14 28.81 -33.91
C GLU A 764 -9.55 28.99 -33.36
N VAL A 765 -9.69 28.80 -32.06
CA VAL A 765 -10.96 28.91 -31.34
C VAL A 765 -10.92 30.10 -30.39
N ALA A 766 -12.05 30.81 -30.26
CA ALA A 766 -12.16 32.02 -29.44
C ALA A 766 -13.46 32.07 -28.67
N CYS A 767 -13.40 32.59 -27.44
CA CYS A 767 -14.58 32.89 -26.64
C CYS A 767 -14.46 34.25 -25.92
N GLU A 768 -15.60 34.84 -25.63
CA GLU A 768 -15.76 36.03 -24.79
C GLU A 768 -16.20 35.55 -23.40
N VAL A 769 -15.59 36.11 -22.36
CA VAL A 769 -15.96 35.86 -20.97
C VAL A 769 -16.34 37.18 -20.30
N GLU A 770 -17.60 37.29 -19.82
CA GLU A 770 -18.05 38.40 -19.01
C GLU A 770 -17.79 38.13 -17.53
N LEU A 771 -17.12 39.09 -16.87
CA LEU A 771 -16.67 38.98 -15.46
C LEU A 771 -17.18 40.17 -14.64
N PRO A 772 -18.47 40.27 -14.28
CA PRO A 772 -19.04 41.48 -13.63
C PRO A 772 -18.31 41.86 -12.34
N ASN A 773 -17.93 40.87 -11.52
CA ASN A 773 -17.39 41.09 -10.18
C ASN A 773 -16.12 40.30 -9.89
N ILE A 774 -15.47 39.68 -10.91
CA ILE A 774 -14.28 38.90 -10.75
C ILE A 774 -13.16 39.52 -11.59
N ASN A 775 -11.94 39.57 -11.04
CA ASN A 775 -10.77 39.99 -11.77
C ASN A 775 -10.31 38.87 -12.73
N VAL A 776 -9.97 39.19 -13.95
CA VAL A 776 -9.52 38.27 -15.01
C VAL A 776 -8.28 37.45 -14.60
N GLU A 777 -7.43 37.99 -13.73
CA GLU A 777 -6.27 37.29 -13.20
C GLU A 777 -6.65 36.10 -12.28
N ASN A 778 -7.87 36.11 -11.72
CA ASN A 778 -8.38 35.12 -10.80
C ASN A 778 -9.04 33.92 -11.50
N ILE A 779 -8.98 33.85 -12.82
CA ILE A 779 -9.53 32.76 -13.62
C ILE A 779 -8.52 32.21 -14.62
N THR A 780 -8.77 30.98 -15.04
CA THR A 780 -8.21 30.37 -16.24
C THR A 780 -9.34 29.99 -17.17
N VAL A 781 -9.22 30.38 -18.44
CA VAL A 781 -10.14 29.95 -19.51
C VAL A 781 -9.48 28.79 -20.26
N GLU A 782 -10.23 27.76 -20.54
CA GLU A 782 -9.73 26.53 -21.15
C GLU A 782 -10.61 26.10 -22.34
N ALA A 783 -9.96 25.71 -23.42
CA ALA A 783 -10.59 24.97 -24.51
C ALA A 783 -10.55 23.47 -24.18
N TYR A 784 -11.71 22.85 -24.18
CA TYR A 784 -11.91 21.43 -23.89
C TYR A 784 -12.35 20.73 -25.17
N TYR A 785 -11.55 19.79 -25.71
CA TYR A 785 -11.84 19.16 -27.00
C TYR A 785 -11.45 17.68 -27.03
N GLY A 786 -12.08 16.92 -27.92
CA GLY A 786 -11.79 15.51 -28.12
C GLY A 786 -12.59 14.91 -29.27
N LYS A 787 -12.39 13.63 -29.57
CA LYS A 787 -13.18 12.92 -30.58
C LYS A 787 -14.59 12.66 -30.10
N ILE A 788 -15.58 12.93 -30.94
CA ILE A 788 -16.98 12.63 -30.68
C ILE A 788 -17.29 11.24 -31.23
N LEU A 789 -17.81 10.35 -30.38
CA LEU A 789 -18.34 9.05 -30.76
C LEU A 789 -19.77 9.18 -31.33
N GLU A 790 -20.26 8.11 -31.97
CA GLU A 790 -21.62 8.04 -32.53
C GLU A 790 -22.73 8.29 -31.49
N ASN A 791 -22.47 7.99 -30.21
CA ASN A 791 -23.38 8.25 -29.09
C ASN A 791 -23.28 9.68 -28.52
N GLY A 792 -22.47 10.56 -29.13
CA GLY A 792 -22.27 11.95 -28.68
C GLY A 792 -21.28 12.14 -27.51
N VAL A 793 -20.68 11.06 -27.03
CA VAL A 793 -19.64 11.12 -25.96
C VAL A 793 -18.33 11.61 -26.58
N VAL A 794 -17.65 12.52 -25.84
CA VAL A 794 -16.31 13.00 -26.22
C VAL A 794 -15.24 12.09 -25.60
N GLU A 795 -14.43 11.45 -26.42
CA GLU A 795 -13.31 10.62 -25.99
C GLU A 795 -11.95 11.32 -26.18
N ASN A 796 -10.96 10.82 -25.45
CA ASN A 796 -9.58 11.31 -25.51
C ASN A 796 -9.49 12.83 -25.34
N VAL A 797 -10.17 13.33 -24.32
CA VAL A 797 -10.24 14.74 -24.02
C VAL A 797 -8.87 15.36 -23.82
N SER A 798 -8.65 16.48 -24.45
CA SER A 798 -7.50 17.37 -24.25
C SER A 798 -7.99 18.74 -23.79
N ILE A 799 -7.22 19.34 -22.89
CA ILE A 799 -7.52 20.65 -22.28
C ILE A 799 -6.36 21.58 -22.60
N ILE A 800 -6.66 22.73 -23.20
CA ILE A 800 -5.65 23.74 -23.55
C ILE A 800 -6.02 25.05 -22.85
N PRO A 801 -5.15 25.62 -22.01
CA PRO A 801 -5.33 26.98 -21.50
C PRO A 801 -5.38 27.97 -22.66
N MET A 802 -6.32 28.91 -22.60
CA MET A 802 -6.48 29.96 -23.58
C MET A 802 -5.74 31.22 -23.13
N THR A 803 -5.31 32.03 -24.10
CA THR A 803 -4.61 33.28 -23.88
C THR A 803 -5.57 34.47 -24.07
N LEU A 804 -5.50 35.43 -23.15
CA LEU A 804 -6.22 36.69 -23.28
C LEU A 804 -5.66 37.42 -24.51
N SER A 805 -6.54 37.73 -25.46
CA SER A 805 -6.19 38.38 -26.72
C SER A 805 -6.64 39.83 -26.78
N ASP A 806 -7.76 40.17 -26.11
CA ASP A 806 -8.35 41.52 -26.07
C ASP A 806 -9.23 41.68 -24.84
N SER A 807 -9.55 42.95 -24.45
CA SER A 807 -10.42 43.25 -23.33
C SER A 807 -11.21 44.53 -23.55
N ASP A 808 -12.46 44.54 -23.11
CA ASP A 808 -13.29 45.72 -22.91
C ASP A 808 -13.50 45.88 -21.40
N GLU A 809 -12.69 46.72 -20.78
CA GLU A 809 -12.72 46.96 -19.33
C GLU A 809 -14.01 47.64 -18.86
N ASP A 810 -14.62 48.48 -19.72
CA ASP A 810 -15.88 49.20 -19.41
C ASP A 810 -17.06 48.22 -19.32
N GLU A 811 -17.14 47.30 -20.26
CA GLU A 811 -18.17 46.24 -20.29
C GLU A 811 -17.78 44.98 -19.52
N ARG A 812 -16.55 44.90 -18.92
CA ARG A 812 -16.01 43.72 -18.21
C ARG A 812 -16.04 42.45 -19.07
N LYS A 813 -15.71 42.57 -20.37
CA LYS A 813 -15.63 41.52 -21.36
C LYS A 813 -14.17 41.23 -21.74
N TYR A 814 -13.83 39.98 -21.73
CA TYR A 814 -12.46 39.51 -21.97
C TYR A 814 -12.48 38.46 -23.07
N TYR A 815 -11.62 38.61 -24.08
CA TYR A 815 -11.58 37.75 -25.24
C TYR A 815 -10.38 36.80 -25.14
N PHE A 816 -10.65 35.51 -25.24
CA PHE A 816 -9.62 34.48 -25.14
C PHE A 816 -9.52 33.65 -26.41
N THR A 817 -8.30 33.32 -26.81
CA THR A 817 -8.01 32.53 -28.01
C THR A 817 -7.01 31.41 -27.73
N THR A 818 -7.11 30.33 -28.48
CA THR A 818 -6.08 29.26 -28.53
C THR A 818 -6.14 28.52 -29.85
N LYS A 819 -5.07 27.74 -30.16
CA LYS A 819 -5.00 26.86 -31.32
C LYS A 819 -5.12 25.41 -30.88
N ILE A 820 -6.05 24.69 -31.51
CA ILE A 820 -6.22 23.24 -31.34
C ILE A 820 -5.57 22.54 -32.54
N GLU A 821 -4.61 21.68 -32.27
CA GLU A 821 -3.94 20.85 -33.27
C GLU A 821 -4.69 19.52 -33.44
N LEU A 822 -5.11 19.20 -34.68
CA LEU A 822 -5.88 18.00 -34.99
C LEU A 822 -5.03 17.06 -35.85
N THR A 823 -4.31 16.14 -35.23
CA THR A 823 -3.31 15.27 -35.86
C THR A 823 -3.90 13.99 -36.47
N THR A 824 -5.11 13.60 -36.12
CA THR A 824 -5.73 12.34 -36.58
C THR A 824 -7.13 12.58 -37.14
N GLY A 825 -7.50 11.88 -38.21
CA GLY A 825 -8.83 11.97 -38.75
C GLY A 825 -9.95 11.53 -37.78
N GLY A 826 -11.15 12.10 -37.94
CA GLY A 826 -12.34 11.79 -37.14
C GLY A 826 -13.21 13.02 -36.90
N ASN A 827 -14.34 12.83 -36.25
CA ASN A 827 -15.19 13.93 -35.79
C ASN A 827 -14.68 14.43 -34.43
N TYR A 828 -14.47 15.73 -34.31
CA TYR A 828 -14.04 16.38 -33.07
C TYR A 828 -15.08 17.35 -32.60
N GLY A 829 -15.24 17.46 -31.28
CA GLY A 829 -16.00 18.53 -30.63
C GLY A 829 -15.09 19.35 -29.72
N TYR A 830 -15.43 20.61 -29.57
CA TYR A 830 -14.79 21.50 -28.59
C TYR A 830 -15.82 22.35 -27.85
N THR A 831 -15.43 22.77 -26.66
CA THR A 831 -16.22 23.68 -25.82
C THR A 831 -15.27 24.50 -24.96
N PHE A 832 -15.81 25.50 -24.24
CA PHE A 832 -15.04 26.38 -23.39
C PHE A 832 -15.49 26.28 -21.93
N ARG A 833 -14.54 26.46 -21.02
CA ARG A 833 -14.84 26.55 -19.61
C ARG A 833 -13.93 27.53 -18.87
N VAL A 834 -14.42 28.01 -17.73
CA VAL A 834 -13.67 28.86 -16.80
C VAL A 834 -13.46 28.10 -15.50
N MET A 835 -12.23 28.15 -14.99
CA MET A 835 -11.80 27.59 -13.70
C MET A 835 -11.20 28.69 -12.82
N PRO A 836 -11.27 28.60 -11.48
CA PRO A 836 -10.61 29.55 -10.59
C PRO A 836 -9.10 29.41 -10.65
N LYS A 837 -8.40 30.52 -10.52
CA LYS A 837 -6.93 30.57 -10.53
C LYS A 837 -6.42 31.44 -9.37
N HIS A 838 -5.51 30.88 -8.57
CA HIS A 838 -4.78 31.60 -7.53
C HIS A 838 -3.48 30.88 -7.23
N GLU A 839 -2.42 31.61 -6.89
CA GLU A 839 -1.08 31.03 -6.64
C GLU A 839 -1.03 30.08 -5.44
N MET A 840 -1.95 30.24 -4.48
CA MET A 840 -2.08 29.37 -3.30
C MET A 840 -3.02 28.18 -3.55
N LEU A 841 -3.67 28.09 -4.69
CA LEU A 841 -4.61 27.05 -5.01
C LEU A 841 -3.88 25.84 -5.60
N LEU A 842 -3.73 24.77 -4.82
CA LEU A 842 -3.01 23.57 -5.21
C LEU A 842 -3.65 22.83 -6.40
N GLU A 843 -4.98 22.73 -6.35
CA GLU A 843 -5.81 22.02 -7.34
C GLU A 843 -7.10 22.81 -7.54
N PRO A 844 -7.30 23.45 -8.69
CA PRO A 844 -8.52 24.24 -8.96
C PRO A 844 -9.82 23.47 -8.73
N ALA A 845 -9.85 22.19 -9.08
CA ALA A 845 -11.00 21.31 -8.87
C ALA A 845 -11.42 21.17 -7.39
N ASN A 846 -10.53 21.42 -6.41
CA ASN A 846 -10.87 21.38 -4.99
C ASN A 846 -11.90 22.42 -4.59
N MET A 847 -12.03 23.52 -5.34
CA MET A 847 -13.07 24.53 -5.10
C MET A 847 -14.44 24.13 -5.61
N ASN A 848 -14.53 23.06 -6.42
CA ASN A 848 -15.78 22.62 -7.06
C ASN A 848 -16.46 23.76 -7.87
N LEU A 849 -15.68 24.69 -8.39
CA LEU A 849 -16.12 25.81 -9.21
C LEU A 849 -15.68 25.57 -10.65
N ILE A 850 -16.65 25.49 -11.54
CA ILE A 850 -16.46 25.39 -12.98
C ILE A 850 -17.63 26.07 -13.67
N LYS A 851 -17.35 26.80 -14.72
CA LYS A 851 -18.40 27.40 -15.57
C LYS A 851 -18.16 26.94 -16.99
N TRP A 852 -19.14 26.26 -17.54
CA TRP A 852 -19.17 25.88 -18.95
C TRP A 852 -19.95 26.92 -19.77
N ILE A 853 -19.59 27.03 -21.05
CA ILE A 853 -20.42 27.72 -22.01
C ILE A 853 -21.79 27.01 -22.07
N THR A 854 -22.84 27.75 -22.03
CA THR A 854 -24.21 27.25 -22.17
C THR A 854 -24.81 27.85 -23.44
N LYS A 855 -25.65 27.07 -24.15
CA LYS A 855 -26.37 27.54 -25.33
C LYS A 855 -27.35 28.67 -24.97
#